data_1552ea8651d49155766402c32fdbdc90
#
_entry.id   1552ea8651d49155766402c32fdbdc90
#
_cell.length_a   1.000
_cell.length_b   1.000
_cell.length_c   1.000
_cell.angle_alpha   90.00
_cell.angle_beta   90.00
_cell.angle_gamma   90.00
#
_symmetry.space_group_name_H-M   'P 1'
#
loop_
_entity.id
_entity.type
_entity.pdbx_description
1 polymer ?
#
loop_
_entity_poly.entity_id
_entity_poly.type
_entity_poly.pdbx_seq_one_letter_code
_entity_poly.pdbx_strand_id
1 'polypeptide(L)'
;CITNDSGFFSTALPEGTYNIETNYLGYLKSVKIVTLICNQRIDIFLKPMMLELGEVVISPQRSSANELSTSSPPNMLSYSNLDVLSEMKVFPGVIMSRSGADINVNGGGSEENLILLDGVPIYHNSHINYMLPVFNGSVIKNVNLYSSYFPARYEGKLSSILDIKIKEGNKKKHSRSLSLDIPSVAAMLEGPIKKEKASYMVSGRRSWMEFLDKAIPASKRANYTFYDIYTKLHWDISAKTSMQISTYHTIDEYYSPIPEGKKDKIIHWANGMYALKLSCQLGEKLFNTTQVAYTHYTNKAHADILGFEADPYVTAGIKEVSFNSSFNCHFNNKVLMAYGIKGTHSVFSNINDDQRTEKSDINQISAYYENKFSLSSKWNIQIGINTVIYMPKGGKHYSNLQPRFSMAYNWGRDVVSLDISRMAQFYHYFRFYGMDFPTDLRMPSINQFKPQTSVHTELGWKHYLNGGYTNASIYYKQRDKILFVNPEAYYSSENWKNFLLEGRGESYGLKLSFFKGWEKISVQAAYTWSKSLESYTGFRKGHNIPSLYDIPHVFNSTISYRLTEASAFSIGTQLHSGRVIVNIPKEPLASMDELYTKRYPFSYKFDIGYTYVKYFPRSGNKLTLRLGIHNILGNPIKEEISNFYKVNLGQDCIPYGGIILSF
;
A
#
# COMPACT_ATOMS: atom_id res chain seq x y z
N CYS A 1 14.44 13.51 10.55
CA CYS A 1 13.31 13.73 11.46
C CYS A 1 12.05 13.98 10.63
N ILE A 2 10.93 13.45 11.04
CA ILE A 2 9.61 13.80 10.51
C ILE A 2 8.97 14.70 11.57
N THR A 3 8.39 15.82 11.14
CA THR A 3 7.63 16.67 12.03
C THR A 3 6.35 15.96 12.49
N ASN A 4 5.93 16.22 13.71
CA ASN A 4 4.59 15.85 14.15
C ASN A 4 3.54 16.70 13.41
N ASP A 5 2.28 16.49 13.75
CA ASP A 5 1.12 17.14 13.14
C ASP A 5 1.11 18.69 13.30
N SER A 6 1.83 19.24 14.27
CA SER A 6 2.00 20.67 14.48
C SER A 6 3.27 21.27 13.83
N GLY A 7 3.98 20.47 13.03
CA GLY A 7 5.23 20.90 12.41
C GLY A 7 6.42 20.89 13.37
N PHE A 8 6.26 20.32 14.57
CA PHE A 8 7.32 20.21 15.55
C PHE A 8 8.16 18.95 15.29
N PHE A 9 9.47 19.11 15.31
CA PHE A 9 10.43 18.01 15.36
C PHE A 9 11.37 18.20 16.54
N SER A 10 11.85 17.12 17.10
CA SER A 10 12.92 17.14 18.10
C SER A 10 13.97 16.13 17.66
N THR A 11 15.23 16.56 17.70
CA THR A 11 16.35 15.68 17.42
C THR A 11 17.45 15.99 18.41
N ALA A 12 18.14 14.96 18.84
CA ALA A 12 19.29 15.11 19.71
C ALA A 12 20.55 14.83 18.88
N LEU A 13 21.43 15.81 18.82
CA LEU A 13 22.69 15.77 18.08
C LEU A 13 23.81 16.20 19.01
N PRO A 14 25.03 15.66 18.90
CA PRO A 14 26.20 16.18 19.59
C PRO A 14 26.46 17.65 19.24
N GLU A 15 27.28 18.34 20.05
CA GLU A 15 27.77 19.68 19.71
C GLU A 15 28.46 19.66 18.34
N GLY A 16 28.16 20.66 17.51
CA GLY A 16 28.67 20.72 16.13
C GLY A 16 27.84 21.59 15.21
N THR A 17 28.33 21.80 14.01
CA THR A 17 27.60 22.53 12.96
C THR A 17 26.88 21.57 12.05
N TYR A 18 25.57 21.79 11.86
CA TYR A 18 24.67 20.94 11.12
C TYR A 18 23.95 21.71 10.02
N ASN A 19 23.74 21.04 8.88
CA ASN A 19 22.83 21.51 7.87
C ASN A 19 21.46 20.86 8.13
N ILE A 20 20.49 21.66 8.56
CA ILE A 20 19.10 21.22 8.66
C ILE A 20 18.44 21.46 7.32
N GLU A 21 18.13 20.36 6.66
CA GLU A 21 17.39 20.36 5.42
C GLU A 21 15.92 20.07 5.72
N THR A 22 15.04 21.01 5.40
CA THR A 22 13.61 20.88 5.63
C THR A 22 12.88 20.81 4.31
N ASN A 23 12.01 19.83 4.18
CA ASN A 23 11.23 19.58 2.99
C ASN A 23 9.77 19.33 3.36
N TYR A 24 8.87 20.00 2.67
CA TYR A 24 7.43 19.85 2.85
C TYR A 24 6.73 19.99 1.49
N LEU A 25 5.71 19.17 1.27
CA LEU A 25 4.97 19.12 0.01
C LEU A 25 4.41 20.50 -0.38
N GLY A 26 4.77 20.98 -1.56
CA GLY A 26 4.32 22.29 -2.06
C GLY A 26 5.15 23.48 -1.56
N TYR A 27 6.30 23.24 -0.91
CA TYR A 27 7.21 24.29 -0.44
C TYR A 27 8.62 24.07 -0.96
N LEU A 28 9.34 25.16 -1.17
CA LEU A 28 10.77 25.14 -1.49
C LEU A 28 11.54 24.50 -0.36
N LYS A 29 12.44 23.59 -0.71
CA LYS A 29 13.41 23.00 0.19
C LYS A 29 14.19 24.12 0.90
N SER A 30 14.23 24.09 2.21
CA SER A 30 14.99 25.03 3.02
C SER A 30 16.20 24.32 3.64
N VAL A 31 17.37 24.91 3.47
CA VAL A 31 18.60 24.47 4.15
C VAL A 31 19.01 25.55 5.13
N LYS A 32 19.09 25.22 6.41
CA LYS A 32 19.53 26.12 7.48
C LYS A 32 20.75 25.54 8.16
N ILE A 33 21.85 26.29 8.19
CA ILE A 33 23.05 25.91 8.92
C ILE A 33 22.83 26.28 10.38
N VAL A 34 23.03 25.34 11.27
CA VAL A 34 22.85 25.52 12.72
C VAL A 34 24.04 24.98 13.44
N THR A 35 24.65 25.80 14.30
CA THR A 35 25.70 25.38 15.20
C THR A 35 25.09 25.10 16.57
N LEU A 36 25.14 23.86 16.99
CA LEU A 36 24.64 23.37 18.27
C LEU A 36 25.79 23.44 19.32
N ILE A 37 25.65 24.32 20.25
CA ILE A 37 26.52 24.43 21.44
C ILE A 37 25.73 24.17 22.73
N CYS A 38 24.39 24.20 22.66
CA CYS A 38 23.45 23.89 23.73
C CYS A 38 22.08 23.51 23.17
N ASN A 39 21.13 23.15 24.04
CA ASN A 39 19.75 22.92 23.61
C ASN A 39 19.14 24.23 23.10
N GLN A 40 18.70 24.23 21.83
CA GLN A 40 18.09 25.42 21.23
C GLN A 40 16.82 25.05 20.43
N ARG A 41 15.89 26.00 20.39
CA ARG A 41 14.70 25.93 19.55
C ARG A 41 14.95 26.71 18.27
N ILE A 42 14.58 26.10 17.16
CA ILE A 42 14.77 26.66 15.82
C ILE A 42 13.43 26.63 15.10
N ASP A 43 12.97 27.78 14.66
CA ASP A 43 11.81 27.88 13.77
C ASP A 43 12.29 27.96 12.32
N ILE A 44 11.73 27.09 11.47
CA ILE A 44 12.07 27.03 10.04
C ILE A 44 10.82 27.39 9.24
N PHE A 45 10.90 28.50 8.51
CA PHE A 45 9.83 28.97 7.63
C PHE A 45 10.08 28.48 6.20
N LEU A 46 9.13 27.75 5.65
CA LEU A 46 9.20 27.27 4.28
C LEU A 46 8.47 28.24 3.34
N LYS A 47 9.07 28.50 2.18
CA LYS A 47 8.44 29.30 1.13
C LYS A 47 7.60 28.39 0.22
N PRO A 48 6.34 28.75 -0.11
CA PRO A 48 5.55 28.01 -1.06
C PRO A 48 6.28 27.90 -2.41
N MET A 49 6.27 26.72 -2.99
CA MET A 49 6.92 26.44 -4.25
C MET A 49 5.93 26.60 -5.40
N MET A 50 6.36 27.30 -6.45
CA MET A 50 5.52 27.51 -7.63
C MET A 50 5.42 26.29 -8.53
N LEU A 51 6.45 25.49 -8.68
CA LEU A 51 6.44 24.18 -9.37
C LEU A 51 7.67 23.35 -9.02
N GLU A 52 7.52 22.23 -8.33
CA GLU A 52 8.46 21.11 -8.44
C GLU A 52 7.77 19.96 -9.13
N LEU A 53 8.31 19.57 -10.28
CA LEU A 53 8.00 18.34 -10.94
C LEU A 53 8.52 17.23 -10.04
N GLY A 54 7.58 16.47 -9.46
CA GLY A 54 7.76 15.18 -8.81
C GLY A 54 9.19 14.82 -8.35
N GLU A 55 9.80 15.61 -7.49
CA GLU A 55 10.92 15.11 -6.73
C GLU A 55 10.35 14.11 -5.74
N VAL A 56 10.61 12.83 -5.96
CA VAL A 56 10.40 11.81 -4.93
C VAL A 56 11.35 12.16 -3.80
N VAL A 57 10.87 12.88 -2.82
CA VAL A 57 11.66 13.18 -1.63
C VAL A 57 11.64 11.92 -0.78
N ILE A 58 12.62 11.10 -1.01
CA ILE A 58 12.99 10.07 -0.05
C ILE A 58 13.67 10.84 1.08
N SER A 59 12.93 11.06 2.17
CA SER A 59 13.52 11.51 3.40
C SER A 59 14.47 10.42 3.89
N PRO A 60 15.79 10.63 3.87
CA PRO A 60 16.70 9.64 4.38
C PRO A 60 16.61 9.66 5.91
N GLN A 61 15.69 8.89 6.48
CA GLN A 61 15.94 8.43 7.82
C GLN A 61 17.14 7.50 7.72
N ARG A 62 18.30 7.93 8.21
CA ARG A 62 19.58 7.19 8.21
C ARG A 62 19.55 5.90 9.04
N SER A 63 18.37 5.32 9.30
CA SER A 63 18.21 4.16 10.14
C SER A 63 18.22 2.83 9.38
N SER A 64 17.85 2.85 8.11
CA SER A 64 17.95 1.67 7.24
C SER A 64 18.11 2.13 5.79
N ALA A 65 18.93 1.43 4.99
CA ALA A 65 19.06 1.70 3.56
C ALA A 65 17.78 1.31 2.79
N ASN A 66 16.91 0.51 3.40
CA ASN A 66 15.79 -0.18 2.78
C ASN A 66 14.41 0.40 3.16
N GLU A 67 14.37 1.47 3.96
CA GLU A 67 13.12 2.18 4.25
C GLU A 67 12.81 3.15 3.09
N LEU A 68 11.65 2.97 2.47
CA LEU A 68 11.20 3.75 1.33
C LEU A 68 9.98 4.59 1.74
N SER A 69 10.05 5.88 1.57
CA SER A 69 8.94 6.79 1.80
C SER A 69 8.79 7.76 0.65
N THR A 70 7.57 8.14 0.33
CA THR A 70 7.27 9.18 -0.64
C THR A 70 6.29 10.20 -0.03
N SER A 71 6.61 11.46 -0.19
CA SER A 71 5.74 12.60 0.10
C SER A 71 5.45 13.41 -1.16
N SER A 72 5.72 12.82 -2.33
CA SER A 72 5.63 13.50 -3.62
C SER A 72 4.19 13.75 -4.06
N PRO A 73 3.95 14.79 -4.87
CA PRO A 73 2.72 14.93 -5.60
C PRO A 73 2.50 13.71 -6.51
N PRO A 74 1.23 13.39 -6.86
CA PRO A 74 0.91 12.23 -7.67
C PRO A 74 1.70 12.20 -8.97
N ASN A 75 2.18 11.00 -9.34
CA ASN A 75 2.94 10.76 -10.56
C ASN A 75 2.17 11.26 -11.79
N MET A 76 2.89 11.88 -12.71
CA MET A 76 2.34 12.39 -13.96
C MET A 76 1.78 11.29 -14.88
N LEU A 77 2.14 10.04 -14.64
CA LEU A 77 1.80 8.88 -15.46
C LEU A 77 0.68 8.00 -14.85
N SER A 78 -0.09 8.54 -13.90
CA SER A 78 -1.21 7.82 -13.30
C SER A 78 -2.48 7.93 -14.14
N TYR A 79 -3.35 6.90 -14.11
CA TYR A 79 -4.70 6.94 -14.72
C TYR A 79 -5.61 8.00 -14.12
N SER A 80 -5.35 8.38 -12.87
CA SER A 80 -6.05 9.43 -12.16
C SER A 80 -5.06 10.47 -11.65
N ASN A 81 -5.46 11.73 -11.63
CA ASN A 81 -4.70 12.79 -10.97
C ASN A 81 -4.42 12.53 -9.49
N LEU A 82 -5.10 11.55 -8.91
CA LEU A 82 -5.16 11.27 -7.49
C LEU A 82 -4.59 9.89 -7.12
N ASP A 83 -3.94 9.19 -8.06
CA ASP A 83 -3.34 7.87 -7.79
C ASP A 83 -1.93 8.01 -7.20
N VAL A 84 -1.82 7.66 -5.92
CA VAL A 84 -0.54 7.68 -5.19
C VAL A 84 0.17 6.33 -5.22
N LEU A 85 -0.58 5.23 -5.33
CA LEU A 85 0.04 3.91 -5.35
C LEU A 85 0.84 3.66 -6.63
N SER A 86 0.48 4.30 -7.73
CA SER A 86 1.23 4.18 -8.99
C SER A 86 2.69 4.64 -8.87
N GLU A 87 3.01 5.51 -7.92
CA GLU A 87 4.39 5.94 -7.66
C GLU A 87 5.25 4.84 -7.05
N MET A 88 4.61 3.84 -6.42
CA MET A 88 5.33 2.71 -5.83
C MET A 88 5.92 1.75 -6.86
N LYS A 89 5.51 1.84 -8.13
CA LYS A 89 6.05 1.03 -9.23
C LYS A 89 7.58 1.14 -9.36
N VAL A 90 8.12 2.32 -9.05
CA VAL A 90 9.56 2.58 -9.14
C VAL A 90 10.34 2.18 -7.87
N PHE A 91 9.67 1.53 -6.90
CA PHE A 91 10.38 0.93 -5.78
C PHE A 91 10.82 -0.49 -6.12
N PRO A 92 12.12 -0.82 -5.90
CA PRO A 92 12.62 -2.14 -6.20
C PRO A 92 11.96 -3.21 -5.31
N GLY A 93 11.66 -4.37 -5.88
CA GLY A 93 10.92 -5.45 -5.20
C GLY A 93 9.41 -5.28 -5.21
N VAL A 94 8.88 -4.14 -5.68
CA VAL A 94 7.45 -3.89 -5.83
C VAL A 94 7.01 -4.22 -7.26
N ILE A 95 6.03 -5.09 -7.35
CA ILE A 95 5.37 -5.45 -8.61
C ILE A 95 3.91 -5.06 -8.47
N MET A 96 3.46 -4.16 -9.32
CA MET A 96 2.04 -3.81 -9.38
C MET A 96 1.34 -4.83 -10.26
N SER A 97 0.12 -5.20 -9.88
CA SER A 97 -0.75 -5.96 -10.76
C SER A 97 -0.95 -5.21 -12.08
N ARG A 98 -1.39 -5.92 -13.10
CA ARG A 98 -1.63 -5.36 -14.43
C ARG A 98 -2.57 -4.14 -14.39
N SER A 99 -3.56 -4.20 -13.54
CA SER A 99 -4.54 -3.16 -13.28
C SER A 99 -4.01 -1.99 -12.45
N GLY A 100 -2.88 -2.12 -11.73
CA GLY A 100 -2.17 -1.01 -11.10
C GLY A 100 -2.45 -0.79 -9.62
N ALA A 101 -3.45 -1.41 -9.02
CA ALA A 101 -3.79 -1.17 -7.61
C ALA A 101 -3.42 -2.32 -6.66
N ASP A 102 -3.17 -3.51 -7.17
CA ASP A 102 -2.72 -4.65 -6.38
C ASP A 102 -1.19 -4.70 -6.32
N ILE A 103 -0.61 -4.87 -5.15
CA ILE A 103 0.82 -4.73 -4.90
C ILE A 103 1.38 -6.07 -4.42
N ASN A 104 2.36 -6.59 -5.13
CA ASN A 104 3.16 -7.74 -4.72
C ASN A 104 4.55 -7.27 -4.30
N VAL A 105 5.04 -7.74 -3.16
CA VAL A 105 6.32 -7.26 -2.63
C VAL A 105 7.25 -8.44 -2.33
N ASN A 106 8.47 -8.39 -2.86
CA ASN A 106 9.51 -9.38 -2.63
C ASN A 106 9.01 -10.82 -2.88
N GLY A 107 8.25 -11.05 -3.98
CA GLY A 107 7.70 -12.35 -4.33
C GLY A 107 6.54 -12.85 -3.45
N GLY A 108 5.98 -12.00 -2.59
CA GLY A 108 4.77 -12.30 -1.84
C GLY A 108 3.53 -11.75 -2.53
N GLY A 109 2.37 -12.33 -2.22
CA GLY A 109 1.09 -11.90 -2.75
C GLY A 109 0.59 -10.59 -2.13
N SER A 110 -0.41 -9.99 -2.74
CA SER A 110 -1.05 -8.78 -2.24
C SER A 110 -1.73 -8.98 -0.89
N GLU A 111 -2.21 -10.17 -0.63
CA GLU A 111 -2.82 -10.59 0.63
C GLU A 111 -1.82 -10.65 1.81
N GLU A 112 -0.53 -10.72 1.51
CA GLU A 112 0.55 -10.69 2.48
C GLU A 112 0.98 -9.27 2.89
N ASN A 113 0.34 -8.22 2.35
CA ASN A 113 0.64 -6.84 2.66
C ASN A 113 -0.34 -6.25 3.67
N LEU A 114 0.17 -5.51 4.65
CA LEU A 114 -0.64 -4.72 5.57
C LEU A 114 -0.79 -3.30 5.00
N ILE A 115 -2.01 -2.89 4.74
CA ILE A 115 -2.30 -1.53 4.30
C ILE A 115 -3.00 -0.79 5.42
N LEU A 116 -2.39 0.29 5.88
CA LEU A 116 -2.87 1.11 6.97
C LEU A 116 -3.21 2.52 6.47
N LEU A 117 -4.38 3.01 6.85
CA LEU A 117 -4.78 4.40 6.67
C LEU A 117 -4.83 5.06 8.06
N ASP A 118 -3.96 6.02 8.32
CA ASP A 118 -3.78 6.63 9.66
C ASP A 118 -3.59 5.60 10.80
N GLY A 119 -2.99 4.45 10.51
CA GLY A 119 -2.73 3.37 11.46
C GLY A 119 -3.85 2.34 11.60
N VAL A 120 -4.95 2.45 10.83
CA VAL A 120 -6.09 1.52 10.83
C VAL A 120 -6.05 0.64 9.59
N PRO A 121 -6.23 -0.70 9.69
CA PRO A 121 -6.23 -1.59 8.54
C PRO A 121 -7.36 -1.29 7.56
N ILE A 122 -7.02 -1.28 6.26
CA ILE A 122 -7.97 -1.26 5.15
C ILE A 122 -7.84 -2.59 4.41
N TYR A 123 -8.95 -3.31 4.28
CA TYR A 123 -8.93 -4.69 3.80
C TYR A 123 -9.01 -4.83 2.29
N HIS A 124 -9.56 -3.84 1.60
CA HIS A 124 -9.57 -3.79 0.13
C HIS A 124 -9.08 -2.41 -0.33
N ASN A 125 -8.14 -2.37 -1.27
CA ASN A 125 -7.37 -1.18 -1.60
C ASN A 125 -7.60 -0.63 -3.01
N SER A 126 -8.61 -1.13 -3.72
CA SER A 126 -8.83 -0.76 -5.12
C SER A 126 -10.29 -0.53 -5.49
N HIS A 127 -10.46 0.37 -6.46
CA HIS A 127 -11.68 0.54 -7.24
C HIS A 127 -11.52 -0.06 -8.63
N ILE A 128 -12.62 -0.18 -9.37
CA ILE A 128 -12.64 -0.58 -10.79
C ILE A 128 -11.72 -1.77 -11.04
N ASN A 129 -12.02 -2.89 -10.40
CA ASN A 129 -11.30 -4.13 -10.63
C ASN A 129 -9.78 -3.96 -10.60
N TYR A 130 -9.26 -3.37 -9.51
CA TYR A 130 -7.83 -3.07 -9.29
C TYR A 130 -7.22 -1.99 -10.22
N MET A 131 -8.00 -1.21 -10.96
CA MET A 131 -7.47 -0.15 -11.83
C MET A 131 -7.15 1.15 -11.09
N LEU A 132 -7.86 1.47 -10.01
CA LEU A 132 -7.65 2.67 -9.21
C LEU A 132 -7.53 2.32 -7.74
N PRO A 133 -6.61 2.96 -6.99
CA PRO A 133 -6.57 2.81 -5.55
C PRO A 133 -7.76 3.52 -4.89
N VAL A 134 -8.25 2.96 -3.80
CA VAL A 134 -9.28 3.59 -2.96
C VAL A 134 -8.78 4.86 -2.26
N PHE A 135 -7.49 5.15 -2.32
CA PHE A 135 -6.88 6.28 -1.65
C PHE A 135 -6.83 7.50 -2.56
N ASN A 136 -7.59 8.53 -2.22
CA ASN A 136 -7.55 9.81 -2.93
C ASN A 136 -6.21 10.52 -2.63
N GLY A 137 -5.35 10.69 -3.63
CA GLY A 137 -4.03 11.30 -3.48
C GLY A 137 -4.07 12.76 -3.00
N SER A 138 -5.18 13.48 -3.20
CA SER A 138 -5.29 14.87 -2.74
C SER A 138 -5.23 15.01 -1.22
N VAL A 139 -5.67 13.97 -0.48
CA VAL A 139 -5.71 13.98 0.98
C VAL A 139 -4.46 13.36 1.63
N ILE A 140 -3.62 12.68 0.86
CA ILE A 140 -2.46 11.96 1.40
C ILE A 140 -1.34 12.93 1.77
N LYS A 141 -0.75 12.72 2.95
CA LYS A 141 0.41 13.45 3.47
C LYS A 141 1.71 12.75 3.09
N ASN A 142 1.79 11.45 3.39
CA ASN A 142 2.92 10.59 3.03
C ASN A 142 2.53 9.12 3.01
N VAL A 143 3.35 8.33 2.32
CA VAL A 143 3.23 6.88 2.24
C VAL A 143 4.58 6.27 2.61
N ASN A 144 4.60 5.34 3.55
CA ASN A 144 5.79 4.60 3.92
C ASN A 144 5.60 3.12 3.58
N LEU A 145 6.55 2.56 2.83
CA LEU A 145 6.60 1.12 2.53
C LEU A 145 7.74 0.49 3.31
N TYR A 146 7.41 -0.52 4.11
CA TYR A 146 8.35 -1.38 4.80
C TYR A 146 8.33 -2.75 4.13
N SER A 147 9.44 -3.21 3.58
CA SER A 147 9.55 -4.46 2.82
C SER A 147 10.63 -5.43 3.33
N SER A 148 11.45 -5.01 4.29
CA SER A 148 12.56 -5.81 4.83
C SER A 148 12.64 -5.73 6.35
N TYR A 149 12.84 -4.53 6.88
CA TYR A 149 12.71 -4.23 8.29
C TYR A 149 11.31 -3.76 8.58
N PHE A 150 10.67 -4.38 9.56
CA PHE A 150 9.33 -4.03 10.01
C PHE A 150 9.41 -3.46 11.43
N PRO A 151 9.12 -2.17 11.66
CA PRO A 151 9.06 -1.63 13.00
C PRO A 151 8.18 -2.49 13.93
N ALA A 152 8.62 -2.71 15.18
CA ALA A 152 8.02 -3.69 16.10
C ALA A 152 6.54 -3.41 16.40
N ARG A 153 6.08 -2.17 16.22
CA ARG A 153 4.67 -1.78 16.37
C ARG A 153 3.71 -2.41 15.35
N TYR A 154 4.21 -2.95 14.24
CA TYR A 154 3.39 -3.55 13.19
C TYR A 154 3.39 -5.07 13.28
N GLU A 155 2.26 -5.66 12.93
CA GLU A 155 2.01 -7.11 12.99
C GLU A 155 0.98 -7.56 11.95
N GLY A 156 0.80 -8.86 11.80
CA GLY A 156 -0.36 -9.45 11.13
C GLY A 156 -0.23 -9.69 9.64
N LYS A 157 0.96 -9.48 9.02
CA LYS A 157 1.19 -9.74 7.60
C LYS A 157 2.59 -10.29 7.33
N LEU A 158 2.78 -10.93 6.16
CA LEU A 158 3.99 -11.69 5.85
C LEU A 158 4.99 -10.95 4.97
N SER A 159 4.57 -9.98 4.15
CA SER A 159 5.40 -9.49 3.04
C SER A 159 5.78 -8.02 3.12
N SER A 160 4.83 -7.14 3.38
CA SER A 160 5.10 -5.71 3.49
C SER A 160 4.08 -4.97 4.34
N ILE A 161 4.42 -3.73 4.69
CA ILE A 161 3.54 -2.81 5.39
C ILE A 161 3.53 -1.49 4.63
N LEU A 162 2.34 -1.06 4.23
CA LEU A 162 2.08 0.21 3.61
C LEU A 162 1.35 1.10 4.61
N ASP A 163 2.04 2.08 5.18
CA ASP A 163 1.49 3.02 6.16
C ASP A 163 1.21 4.36 5.49
N ILE A 164 -0.08 4.64 5.23
CA ILE A 164 -0.56 5.85 4.56
C ILE A 164 -1.03 6.84 5.61
N LYS A 165 -0.45 8.04 5.61
CA LYS A 165 -0.84 9.13 6.48
C LYS A 165 -1.62 10.19 5.70
N ILE A 166 -2.67 10.68 6.31
CA ILE A 166 -3.58 11.67 5.75
C ILE A 166 -3.28 13.04 6.35
N LYS A 167 -3.47 14.11 5.56
CA LYS A 167 -3.37 15.51 5.98
C LYS A 167 -4.32 15.79 7.15
N GLU A 168 -3.93 16.70 8.06
CA GLU A 168 -4.75 17.09 9.20
C GLU A 168 -5.69 18.27 8.91
N GLY A 169 -5.64 18.81 7.69
CA GLY A 169 -6.32 20.06 7.33
C GLY A 169 -5.49 21.30 7.70
N ASN A 170 -5.85 22.43 7.11
CA ASN A 170 -5.13 23.68 7.27
C ASN A 170 -5.66 24.48 8.46
N LYS A 171 -4.81 24.71 9.48
CA LYS A 171 -5.18 25.48 10.69
C LYS A 171 -5.21 26.99 10.48
N LYS A 172 -4.70 27.49 9.34
CA LYS A 172 -4.52 28.94 9.12
C LYS A 172 -5.52 29.54 8.15
N LYS A 173 -5.81 28.85 7.04
CA LYS A 173 -6.67 29.33 5.96
C LYS A 173 -7.54 28.22 5.39
N HIS A 174 -8.69 28.56 4.85
CA HIS A 174 -9.49 27.66 4.05
C HIS A 174 -8.82 27.41 2.71
N SER A 175 -8.86 26.17 2.25
CA SER A 175 -8.41 25.74 0.93
C SER A 175 -9.43 24.77 0.34
N ARG A 176 -9.61 24.83 -0.96
CA ARG A 176 -10.56 24.00 -1.69
C ARG A 176 -9.85 23.47 -2.92
N SER A 177 -10.13 22.24 -3.29
CA SER A 177 -9.71 21.72 -4.57
C SER A 177 -10.83 20.93 -5.23
N LEU A 178 -10.91 21.06 -6.55
CA LEU A 178 -11.81 20.29 -7.41
C LEU A 178 -10.95 19.60 -8.45
N SER A 179 -11.12 18.30 -8.61
CA SER A 179 -10.45 17.51 -9.63
C SER A 179 -11.46 16.81 -10.51
N LEU A 180 -11.23 16.87 -11.81
CA LEU A 180 -11.97 16.10 -12.81
C LEU A 180 -10.95 15.31 -13.62
N ASP A 181 -11.11 14.01 -13.68
CA ASP A 181 -10.36 13.11 -14.55
C ASP A 181 -11.31 12.12 -15.25
N ILE A 182 -10.77 11.32 -16.17
CA ILE A 182 -11.62 10.40 -16.96
C ILE A 182 -12.45 9.48 -16.10
N PRO A 183 -11.93 8.79 -15.06
CA PRO A 183 -12.74 7.87 -14.26
C PRO A 183 -13.57 8.55 -13.17
N SER A 184 -13.21 9.75 -12.72
CA SER A 184 -13.81 10.30 -11.49
C SER A 184 -13.80 11.82 -11.40
N VAL A 185 -14.67 12.33 -10.54
CA VAL A 185 -14.65 13.69 -10.03
C VAL A 185 -14.38 13.66 -8.52
N ALA A 186 -13.53 14.56 -8.04
CA ALA A 186 -13.21 14.67 -6.63
C ALA A 186 -13.22 16.13 -6.16
N ALA A 187 -13.65 16.32 -4.92
CA ALA A 187 -13.61 17.60 -4.24
C ALA A 187 -12.97 17.43 -2.86
N MET A 188 -12.20 18.43 -2.45
CA MET A 188 -11.60 18.50 -1.11
C MET A 188 -11.79 19.90 -0.54
N LEU A 189 -12.18 19.95 0.73
CA LEU A 189 -12.32 21.15 1.52
C LEU A 189 -11.51 21.00 2.81
N GLU A 190 -10.69 21.97 3.13
CA GLU A 190 -9.96 22.02 4.38
C GLU A 190 -9.90 23.44 4.94
N GLY A 191 -9.75 23.56 6.23
CA GLY A 191 -9.62 24.87 6.85
C GLY A 191 -9.65 24.85 8.37
N PRO A 192 -9.47 26.02 9.02
CA PRO A 192 -9.57 26.15 10.46
C PRO A 192 -11.04 26.08 10.92
N ILE A 193 -11.29 25.25 11.95
CA ILE A 193 -12.47 25.38 12.84
C ILE A 193 -12.18 26.48 13.86
N LYS A 194 -10.96 26.47 14.41
CA LYS A 194 -10.41 27.51 15.26
C LYS A 194 -8.98 27.77 14.83
N LYS A 195 -8.69 29.01 14.41
CA LYS A 195 -7.37 29.37 13.91
C LYS A 195 -6.27 28.87 14.85
N GLU A 196 -5.25 28.27 14.27
CA GLU A 196 -4.05 27.69 14.90
C GLU A 196 -4.29 26.57 15.92
N LYS A 197 -5.56 26.23 16.24
CA LYS A 197 -5.90 25.20 17.23
C LYS A 197 -6.64 24.01 16.66
N ALA A 198 -7.60 24.24 15.76
CA ALA A 198 -8.42 23.16 15.24
C ALA A 198 -8.65 23.31 13.74
N SER A 199 -8.60 22.21 13.02
CA SER A 199 -8.84 22.15 11.58
C SER A 199 -9.76 20.99 11.20
N TYR A 200 -10.34 21.13 10.02
CA TYR A 200 -11.08 20.07 9.37
C TYR A 200 -10.53 19.82 7.97
N MET A 201 -10.72 18.60 7.49
CA MET A 201 -10.58 18.22 6.10
C MET A 201 -11.71 17.25 5.74
N VAL A 202 -12.35 17.51 4.61
CA VAL A 202 -13.36 16.65 4.01
C VAL A 202 -13.01 16.47 2.54
N SER A 203 -13.01 15.24 2.07
CA SER A 203 -12.82 14.92 0.67
C SER A 203 -13.84 13.89 0.23
N GLY A 204 -14.40 14.09 -0.96
CA GLY A 204 -15.26 13.13 -1.64
C GLY A 204 -14.78 12.89 -3.05
N ARG A 205 -14.86 11.65 -3.52
CA ARG A 205 -14.59 11.26 -4.90
C ARG A 205 -15.65 10.30 -5.37
N ARG A 206 -16.08 10.43 -6.62
CA ARG A 206 -17.07 9.55 -7.24
C ARG A 206 -16.70 9.27 -8.70
N SER A 207 -16.99 8.05 -9.19
CA SER A 207 -16.99 7.79 -10.63
C SER A 207 -18.11 8.55 -11.33
N TRP A 208 -17.90 8.90 -12.59
CA TRP A 208 -18.92 9.51 -13.44
C TRP A 208 -19.11 8.78 -14.78
N MET A 209 -18.47 7.63 -14.91
CA MET A 209 -18.48 6.83 -16.15
C MET A 209 -19.88 6.35 -16.51
N GLU A 210 -20.78 6.18 -15.54
CA GLU A 210 -22.18 5.84 -15.77
C GLU A 210 -22.94 6.84 -16.66
N PHE A 211 -22.51 8.11 -16.69
CA PHE A 211 -23.07 9.09 -17.62
C PHE A 211 -22.60 8.86 -19.05
N LEU A 212 -21.37 8.39 -19.24
CA LEU A 212 -20.82 8.01 -20.54
C LEU A 212 -21.48 6.72 -21.04
N ASP A 213 -21.80 5.79 -20.15
CA ASP A 213 -22.45 4.53 -20.48
C ASP A 213 -23.80 4.76 -21.21
N LYS A 214 -24.49 5.87 -20.94
CA LYS A 214 -25.73 6.23 -21.65
C LYS A 214 -25.51 6.50 -23.13
N ALA A 215 -24.32 6.95 -23.53
CA ALA A 215 -23.94 7.23 -24.90
C ALA A 215 -23.26 6.03 -25.60
N ILE A 216 -23.03 4.93 -24.89
CA ILE A 216 -22.32 3.74 -25.37
C ILE A 216 -23.31 2.58 -25.54
N PRO A 217 -23.18 1.73 -26.59
CA PRO A 217 -24.00 0.52 -26.74
C PRO A 217 -23.95 -0.36 -25.49
N ALA A 218 -25.08 -0.93 -25.11
CA ALA A 218 -25.23 -1.69 -23.85
C ALA A 218 -24.18 -2.79 -23.65
N SER A 219 -23.76 -3.46 -24.73
CA SER A 219 -22.73 -4.50 -24.72
C SER A 219 -21.31 -4.01 -24.41
N LYS A 220 -21.08 -2.69 -24.44
CA LYS A 220 -19.75 -2.06 -24.20
C LYS A 220 -19.73 -1.18 -22.96
N ARG A 221 -20.82 -1.10 -22.19
CA ARG A 221 -20.92 -0.29 -20.98
C ARG A 221 -20.03 -0.83 -19.88
N ALA A 222 -19.41 0.04 -19.13
CA ALA A 222 -18.60 -0.33 -17.97
C ALA A 222 -19.46 -0.86 -16.82
N ASN A 223 -20.71 -0.37 -16.67
CA ASN A 223 -21.68 -0.74 -15.62
C ASN A 223 -21.07 -0.75 -14.21
N TYR A 224 -20.23 0.23 -13.93
CA TYR A 224 -19.46 0.30 -12.71
C TYR A 224 -19.59 1.68 -12.07
N THR A 225 -19.82 1.70 -10.74
CA THR A 225 -19.85 2.93 -9.95
C THR A 225 -19.02 2.77 -8.68
N PHE A 226 -18.37 3.84 -8.27
CA PHE A 226 -17.72 3.91 -6.98
C PHE A 226 -17.83 5.31 -6.37
N TYR A 227 -17.70 5.36 -5.06
CA TYR A 227 -17.41 6.59 -4.34
C TYR A 227 -16.53 6.34 -3.12
N ASP A 228 -15.77 7.35 -2.73
CA ASP A 228 -15.08 7.41 -1.46
C ASP A 228 -15.28 8.76 -0.78
N ILE A 229 -15.38 8.73 0.55
CA ILE A 229 -15.49 9.92 1.39
C ILE A 229 -14.50 9.77 2.53
N TYR A 230 -13.72 10.81 2.76
CA TYR A 230 -12.79 10.91 3.86
C TYR A 230 -13.03 12.19 4.66
N THR A 231 -13.08 12.08 6.00
CA THR A 231 -13.21 13.24 6.90
C THR A 231 -12.19 13.12 8.02
N LYS A 232 -11.51 14.23 8.33
CA LYS A 232 -10.60 14.34 9.46
C LYS A 232 -10.79 15.64 10.20
N LEU A 233 -10.93 15.54 11.51
CA LEU A 233 -10.93 16.67 12.45
C LEU A 233 -9.65 16.57 13.28
N HIS A 234 -8.96 17.68 13.43
CA HIS A 234 -7.78 17.78 14.26
C HIS A 234 -7.94 18.92 15.25
N TRP A 235 -7.61 18.70 16.51
CA TRP A 235 -7.68 19.68 17.58
C TRP A 235 -6.47 19.61 18.51
N ASP A 236 -5.75 20.71 18.63
CA ASP A 236 -4.73 20.92 19.67
C ASP A 236 -5.45 21.38 20.95
N ILE A 237 -5.74 20.42 21.84
CA ILE A 237 -6.41 20.66 23.13
C ILE A 237 -5.50 21.53 24.01
N SER A 238 -4.20 21.23 24.01
CA SER A 238 -3.15 22.00 24.68
C SER A 238 -1.87 22.00 23.87
N ALA A 239 -0.82 22.70 24.34
CA ALA A 239 0.49 22.63 23.72
C ALA A 239 1.13 21.23 23.74
N LYS A 240 0.65 20.33 24.61
CA LYS A 240 1.17 18.96 24.80
C LYS A 240 0.19 17.86 24.37
N THR A 241 -1.04 18.21 24.01
CA THR A 241 -2.10 17.22 23.75
C THR A 241 -2.85 17.60 22.50
N SER A 242 -2.95 16.67 21.54
CA SER A 242 -3.79 16.80 20.36
C SER A 242 -4.72 15.59 20.20
N MET A 243 -5.89 15.83 19.60
CA MET A 243 -6.91 14.85 19.29
C MET A 243 -7.21 14.87 17.81
N GLN A 244 -7.40 13.70 17.23
CA GLN A 244 -7.81 13.53 15.85
C GLN A 244 -9.00 12.58 15.77
N ILE A 245 -10.00 12.92 14.97
CA ILE A 245 -11.11 12.05 14.59
C ILE A 245 -11.03 11.86 13.09
N SER A 246 -10.98 10.62 12.63
CA SER A 246 -10.91 10.28 11.21
C SER A 246 -12.04 9.33 10.85
N THR A 247 -12.67 9.57 9.70
CA THR A 247 -13.63 8.63 9.10
C THR A 247 -13.29 8.40 7.64
N TYR A 248 -13.49 7.19 7.17
CA TYR A 248 -13.30 6.82 5.77
C TYR A 248 -14.34 5.82 5.34
N HIS A 249 -14.94 6.02 4.17
CA HIS A 249 -15.90 5.12 3.57
C HIS A 249 -15.67 5.02 2.07
N THR A 250 -15.72 3.80 1.56
CA THR A 250 -15.73 3.54 0.12
C THR A 250 -16.75 2.48 -0.21
N ILE A 251 -17.45 2.67 -1.31
CA ILE A 251 -18.37 1.70 -1.89
C ILE A 251 -18.10 1.57 -3.37
N ASP A 252 -18.16 0.35 -3.84
CA ASP A 252 -18.01 -0.05 -5.23
C ASP A 252 -19.14 -0.98 -5.63
N GLU A 253 -19.71 -0.76 -6.80
CA GLU A 253 -20.80 -1.56 -7.37
C GLU A 253 -20.53 -1.85 -8.84
N TYR A 254 -20.65 -3.11 -9.21
CA TYR A 254 -20.54 -3.58 -10.58
C TYR A 254 -21.82 -4.29 -11.00
N TYR A 255 -22.38 -3.87 -12.11
CA TYR A 255 -23.58 -4.41 -12.72
C TYR A 255 -23.18 -5.11 -14.02
N SER A 256 -23.30 -6.44 -14.08
CA SER A 256 -23.09 -7.17 -15.32
C SER A 256 -24.39 -7.18 -16.14
N PRO A 257 -24.40 -6.69 -17.38
CA PRO A 257 -25.56 -6.81 -18.25
C PRO A 257 -25.81 -8.29 -18.55
N ILE A 258 -27.01 -8.77 -18.21
CA ILE A 258 -27.45 -10.14 -18.51
C ILE A 258 -28.37 -10.11 -19.74
N PRO A 259 -28.32 -11.14 -20.61
CA PRO A 259 -29.24 -11.27 -21.71
C PRO A 259 -30.71 -11.17 -21.25
N GLU A 260 -31.56 -10.63 -22.10
CA GLU A 260 -32.98 -10.34 -21.83
C GLU A 260 -33.69 -11.39 -20.95
N GLY A 261 -34.32 -10.92 -19.87
CA GLY A 261 -35.16 -11.73 -18.98
C GLY A 261 -34.54 -12.19 -17.66
N LYS A 262 -33.23 -11.93 -17.40
CA LYS A 262 -32.59 -12.22 -16.10
C LYS A 262 -32.31 -10.92 -15.32
N LYS A 263 -32.32 -11.00 -14.00
CA LYS A 263 -31.95 -9.85 -13.14
C LYS A 263 -30.46 -9.52 -13.32
N ASP A 264 -30.12 -8.24 -13.29
CA ASP A 264 -28.73 -7.79 -13.30
C ASP A 264 -27.97 -8.38 -12.11
N LYS A 265 -26.79 -8.92 -12.38
CA LYS A 265 -25.90 -9.47 -11.35
C LYS A 265 -25.10 -8.33 -10.76
N ILE A 266 -25.04 -8.27 -9.43
CA ILE A 266 -24.36 -7.21 -8.70
C ILE A 266 -23.19 -7.81 -7.95
N ILE A 267 -22.02 -7.18 -8.10
CA ILE A 267 -20.92 -7.33 -7.17
C ILE A 267 -20.81 -6.01 -6.42
N HIS A 268 -20.80 -6.09 -5.09
CA HIS A 268 -20.71 -4.93 -4.21
C HIS A 268 -19.64 -5.15 -3.17
N TRP A 269 -18.76 -4.19 -2.99
CA TRP A 269 -17.81 -4.20 -1.87
C TRP A 269 -17.69 -2.81 -1.25
N ALA A 270 -17.39 -2.80 0.03
CA ALA A 270 -17.27 -1.58 0.80
C ALA A 270 -16.23 -1.70 1.91
N ASN A 271 -15.49 -0.61 2.15
CA ASN A 271 -14.72 -0.42 3.38
C ASN A 271 -15.29 0.74 4.18
N GLY A 272 -15.15 0.66 5.49
CA GLY A 272 -15.43 1.77 6.39
C GLY A 272 -14.46 1.79 7.55
N MET A 273 -14.12 2.97 8.00
CA MET A 273 -13.20 3.20 9.11
C MET A 273 -13.69 4.40 9.94
N TYR A 274 -13.60 4.25 11.26
CA TYR A 274 -13.75 5.34 12.24
C TYR A 274 -12.60 5.22 13.24
N ALA A 275 -11.91 6.31 13.50
CA ALA A 275 -10.80 6.33 14.43
C ALA A 275 -10.79 7.60 15.28
N LEU A 276 -10.51 7.41 16.58
CA LEU A 276 -10.20 8.46 17.53
C LEU A 276 -8.76 8.26 17.99
N LYS A 277 -7.93 9.26 17.80
CA LYS A 277 -6.51 9.24 18.16
C LYS A 277 -6.20 10.41 19.09
N LEU A 278 -5.60 10.11 20.21
CA LEU A 278 -5.09 11.06 21.21
C LEU A 278 -3.56 10.97 21.24
N SER A 279 -2.89 12.10 21.09
CA SER A 279 -1.42 12.19 21.18
C SER A 279 -1.06 13.13 22.31
N CYS A 280 -0.26 12.66 23.26
CA CYS A 280 0.11 13.39 24.47
C CYS A 280 1.62 13.38 24.68
N GLN A 281 2.18 14.53 25.01
CA GLN A 281 3.52 14.64 25.58
C GLN A 281 3.40 14.52 27.09
N LEU A 282 3.73 13.36 27.65
CA LEU A 282 3.60 13.07 29.10
C LEU A 282 4.75 13.64 29.93
N GLY A 283 5.87 13.95 29.28
CA GLY A 283 7.05 14.55 29.89
C GLY A 283 7.96 15.11 28.81
N GLU A 284 9.14 15.59 29.17
CA GLU A 284 10.10 16.14 28.20
C GLU A 284 10.57 15.11 27.17
N LYS A 285 10.61 13.83 27.54
CA LYS A 285 11.17 12.74 26.76
C LYS A 285 10.15 11.65 26.39
N LEU A 286 8.95 11.68 26.94
CA LEU A 286 7.96 10.63 26.79
C LEU A 286 6.73 11.14 26.04
N PHE A 287 6.43 10.49 24.93
CA PHE A 287 5.27 10.75 24.10
C PHE A 287 4.38 9.49 24.07
N ASN A 288 3.09 9.69 24.23
CA ASN A 288 2.07 8.64 24.08
C ASN A 288 1.17 8.94 22.90
N THR A 289 0.78 7.92 22.19
CA THR A 289 -0.29 7.95 21.19
C THR A 289 -1.23 6.79 21.46
N THR A 290 -2.47 7.12 21.80
CA THR A 290 -3.54 6.15 22.01
C THR A 290 -4.59 6.31 20.93
N GLN A 291 -5.00 5.20 20.33
CA GLN A 291 -5.99 5.15 19.25
C GLN A 291 -7.04 4.07 19.54
N VAL A 292 -8.30 4.43 19.36
CA VAL A 292 -9.43 3.49 19.26
C VAL A 292 -9.95 3.57 17.86
N ALA A 293 -10.15 2.43 17.22
CA ALA A 293 -10.67 2.41 15.86
C ALA A 293 -11.67 1.26 15.64
N TYR A 294 -12.61 1.51 14.77
CA TYR A 294 -13.48 0.51 14.17
C TYR A 294 -13.25 0.51 12.66
N THR A 295 -13.04 -0.66 12.09
CA THR A 295 -12.97 -0.84 10.64
C THR A 295 -13.86 -2.00 10.21
N HIS A 296 -14.41 -1.91 9.01
CA HIS A 296 -15.18 -2.98 8.42
C HIS A 296 -14.94 -3.08 6.92
N TYR A 297 -15.02 -4.28 6.43
CA TYR A 297 -15.04 -4.61 5.01
C TYR A 297 -16.21 -5.57 4.76
N THR A 298 -16.92 -5.36 3.68
CA THR A 298 -17.95 -6.28 3.19
C THR A 298 -17.79 -6.48 1.70
N ASN A 299 -18.03 -7.71 1.28
CA ASN A 299 -18.11 -8.10 -0.12
C ASN A 299 -19.38 -8.92 -0.31
N LYS A 300 -20.15 -8.60 -1.35
CA LYS A 300 -21.33 -9.35 -1.79
C LYS A 300 -21.21 -9.59 -3.28
N ALA A 301 -21.28 -10.83 -3.69
CA ALA A 301 -21.29 -11.19 -5.10
C ALA A 301 -22.44 -12.16 -5.38
N HIS A 302 -23.08 -12.03 -6.55
CA HIS A 302 -24.14 -12.96 -6.95
C HIS A 302 -23.53 -14.34 -7.22
N ALA A 303 -24.14 -15.40 -6.67
CA ALA A 303 -23.59 -16.76 -6.69
C ALA A 303 -23.37 -17.31 -8.10
N ASP A 304 -24.25 -16.99 -9.06
CA ASP A 304 -24.11 -17.41 -10.46
C ASP A 304 -22.81 -16.89 -11.13
N ILE A 305 -22.26 -15.76 -10.67
CA ILE A 305 -20.99 -15.24 -11.18
C ILE A 305 -19.85 -16.17 -10.78
N LEU A 306 -19.99 -16.83 -9.63
CA LEU A 306 -19.01 -17.77 -9.08
C LEU A 306 -19.23 -19.21 -9.55
N GLY A 307 -20.26 -19.45 -10.38
CA GLY A 307 -20.61 -20.79 -10.87
C GLY A 307 -21.35 -21.69 -9.86
N PHE A 308 -21.86 -21.11 -8.77
CA PHE A 308 -22.68 -21.83 -7.79
C PHE A 308 -24.17 -21.73 -8.17
N GLU A 309 -24.91 -22.86 -8.13
CA GLU A 309 -26.36 -22.93 -8.47
C GLU A 309 -27.28 -22.40 -7.36
N ALA A 310 -26.71 -21.89 -6.26
CA ALA A 310 -27.46 -21.63 -5.03
C ALA A 310 -27.71 -20.15 -4.74
N ASP A 311 -28.29 -19.85 -3.58
CA ASP A 311 -28.79 -18.58 -3.07
C ASP A 311 -28.06 -17.31 -3.61
N PRO A 312 -28.76 -16.24 -3.96
CA PRO A 312 -28.30 -15.19 -4.87
C PRO A 312 -27.04 -14.44 -4.46
N TYR A 313 -26.59 -14.51 -3.19
CA TYR A 313 -25.45 -13.72 -2.75
C TYR A 313 -24.45 -14.47 -1.87
N VAL A 314 -23.20 -14.47 -2.33
CA VAL A 314 -22.03 -14.83 -1.52
C VAL A 314 -21.59 -13.59 -0.75
N THR A 315 -21.54 -13.65 0.57
CA THR A 315 -21.10 -12.55 1.43
C THR A 315 -19.87 -12.94 2.20
N ALA A 316 -18.82 -12.12 2.09
CA ALA A 316 -17.64 -12.20 2.95
C ALA A 316 -17.38 -10.85 3.60
N GLY A 317 -16.80 -10.86 4.81
CA GLY A 317 -16.52 -9.60 5.48
C GLY A 317 -15.68 -9.74 6.73
N ILE A 318 -15.18 -8.60 7.18
CA ILE A 318 -14.44 -8.45 8.44
C ILE A 318 -14.97 -7.21 9.14
N LYS A 319 -15.23 -7.32 10.44
CA LYS A 319 -15.47 -6.18 11.34
C LYS A 319 -14.44 -6.24 12.44
N GLU A 320 -13.77 -5.14 12.70
CA GLU A 320 -12.71 -5.09 13.71
C GLU A 320 -12.84 -3.83 14.57
N VAL A 321 -12.78 -4.02 15.88
CA VAL A 321 -12.57 -2.96 16.87
C VAL A 321 -11.16 -3.10 17.40
N SER A 322 -10.39 -2.03 17.44
CA SER A 322 -9.03 -2.04 17.93
C SER A 322 -8.75 -0.91 18.92
N PHE A 323 -7.95 -1.23 19.91
CA PHE A 323 -7.32 -0.29 20.83
C PHE A 323 -5.82 -0.43 20.72
N ASN A 324 -5.10 0.68 20.56
CA ASN A 324 -3.65 0.72 20.47
C ASN A 324 -3.12 1.85 21.33
N SER A 325 -2.18 1.56 22.23
CA SER A 325 -1.46 2.59 23.00
C SER A 325 0.04 2.40 22.83
N SER A 326 0.68 3.41 22.26
CA SER A 326 2.09 3.41 21.86
C SER A 326 2.84 4.51 22.61
N PHE A 327 4.02 4.20 23.11
CA PHE A 327 4.90 5.13 23.80
C PHE A 327 6.22 5.23 23.06
N ASN A 328 6.71 6.46 22.89
CA ASN A 328 8.04 6.77 22.39
C ASN A 328 8.80 7.55 23.46
N CYS A 329 9.93 7.01 23.91
CA CYS A 329 10.77 7.61 24.93
C CYS A 329 12.14 7.96 24.35
N HIS A 330 12.45 9.24 24.26
CA HIS A 330 13.79 9.75 23.95
C HIS A 330 14.65 9.70 25.21
N PHE A 331 15.18 8.51 25.55
CA PHE A 331 15.95 8.32 26.77
C PHE A 331 17.16 9.26 26.83
N ASN A 332 17.92 9.31 25.73
CA ASN A 332 19.00 10.28 25.50
C ASN A 332 19.24 10.43 23.99
N ASN A 333 20.27 11.20 23.61
CA ASN A 333 20.63 11.49 22.21
C ASN A 333 21.01 10.24 21.38
N LYS A 334 21.27 9.11 22.03
CA LYS A 334 21.73 7.87 21.39
C LYS A 334 20.70 6.76 21.44
N VAL A 335 19.67 6.87 22.30
CA VAL A 335 18.71 5.79 22.55
C VAL A 335 17.28 6.31 22.44
N LEU A 336 16.56 5.79 21.47
CA LEU A 336 15.11 5.95 21.33
C LEU A 336 14.44 4.61 21.63
N MET A 337 13.53 4.59 22.58
CA MET A 337 12.73 3.43 22.96
C MET A 337 11.30 3.62 22.46
N ALA A 338 10.74 2.59 21.86
CA ALA A 338 9.33 2.54 21.48
C ALA A 338 8.71 1.27 22.05
N TYR A 339 7.57 1.39 22.71
CA TYR A 339 6.85 0.24 23.26
C TYR A 339 5.36 0.51 23.26
N GLY A 340 4.57 -0.55 23.31
CA GLY A 340 3.11 -0.41 23.31
C GLY A 340 2.37 -1.71 23.37
N ILE A 341 1.07 -1.57 23.49
CA ILE A 341 0.10 -2.67 23.52
C ILE A 341 -1.00 -2.39 22.49
N LYS A 342 -1.51 -3.47 21.90
CA LYS A 342 -2.67 -3.42 21.01
C LYS A 342 -3.61 -4.55 21.34
N GLY A 343 -4.91 -4.26 21.43
CA GLY A 343 -5.97 -5.25 21.53
C GLY A 343 -6.89 -5.12 20.33
N THR A 344 -7.31 -6.23 19.74
CA THR A 344 -8.31 -6.26 18.67
C THR A 344 -9.37 -7.31 18.93
N HIS A 345 -10.59 -6.98 18.58
CA HIS A 345 -11.70 -7.93 18.46
C HIS A 345 -12.18 -7.90 17.03
N SER A 346 -12.08 -9.04 16.33
CA SER A 346 -12.44 -9.16 14.92
C SER A 346 -13.51 -10.22 14.73
N VAL A 347 -14.50 -9.92 13.89
CA VAL A 347 -15.55 -10.86 13.47
C VAL A 347 -15.39 -11.08 11.97
N PHE A 348 -15.02 -12.29 11.60
CA PHE A 348 -14.98 -12.73 10.20
C PHE A 348 -16.35 -13.33 9.84
N SER A 349 -16.84 -12.98 8.67
CA SER A 349 -18.07 -13.52 8.09
C SER A 349 -17.75 -14.14 6.75
N ASN A 350 -17.96 -15.43 6.58
CA ASN A 350 -17.75 -16.16 5.35
C ASN A 350 -18.95 -17.08 5.09
N ILE A 351 -19.13 -17.50 3.86
CA ILE A 351 -20.11 -18.53 3.54
C ILE A 351 -19.56 -19.89 3.93
N ASN A 352 -20.39 -20.69 4.61
CA ASN A 352 -20.09 -22.09 4.87
C ASN A 352 -20.60 -22.99 3.72
N ASP A 353 -20.33 -24.30 3.87
CA ASP A 353 -20.66 -25.30 2.86
C ASP A 353 -22.18 -25.49 2.65
N ASP A 354 -23.00 -25.19 3.68
CA ASP A 354 -24.47 -25.14 3.60
C ASP A 354 -24.99 -23.81 3.07
N GLN A 355 -24.08 -22.94 2.51
CA GLN A 355 -24.36 -21.62 1.99
C GLN A 355 -24.90 -20.63 3.03
N ARG A 356 -24.67 -20.90 4.30
CA ARG A 356 -25.00 -20.00 5.41
C ARG A 356 -23.78 -19.18 5.77
N THR A 357 -24.01 -17.95 6.21
CA THR A 357 -22.94 -17.10 6.71
C THR A 357 -22.43 -17.62 8.06
N GLU A 358 -21.22 -18.14 8.06
CA GLU A 358 -20.51 -18.54 9.28
C GLU A 358 -19.76 -17.32 9.83
N LYS A 359 -19.84 -17.12 11.15
CA LYS A 359 -19.11 -16.04 11.85
C LYS A 359 -18.08 -16.65 12.77
N SER A 360 -16.88 -16.09 12.72
CA SER A 360 -15.77 -16.44 13.62
C SER A 360 -15.35 -15.21 14.41
N ASP A 361 -15.46 -15.29 15.74
CA ASP A 361 -15.04 -14.24 16.67
C ASP A 361 -13.60 -14.49 17.12
N ILE A 362 -12.77 -13.47 17.01
CA ILE A 362 -11.34 -13.53 17.30
C ILE A 362 -10.95 -12.39 18.23
N ASN A 363 -10.30 -12.71 19.34
CA ASN A 363 -9.62 -11.74 20.18
C ASN A 363 -8.10 -11.85 19.94
N GLN A 364 -7.42 -10.73 19.85
CA GLN A 364 -5.98 -10.69 19.71
C GLN A 364 -5.41 -9.62 20.64
N ILE A 365 -4.35 -9.96 21.33
CA ILE A 365 -3.57 -9.01 22.14
C ILE A 365 -2.14 -9.09 21.66
N SER A 366 -1.52 -7.94 21.45
CA SER A 366 -0.10 -7.85 21.15
C SER A 366 0.60 -6.82 22.02
N ALA A 367 1.87 -7.06 22.27
CA ALA A 367 2.77 -6.13 22.93
C ALA A 367 4.07 -6.07 22.15
N TYR A 368 4.64 -4.87 22.06
CA TYR A 368 5.92 -4.69 21.39
C TYR A 368 6.86 -3.83 22.20
N TYR A 369 8.15 -4.06 21.95
CA TYR A 369 9.25 -3.26 22.47
C TYR A 369 10.33 -3.13 21.40
N GLU A 370 10.87 -1.93 21.21
CA GLU A 370 11.89 -1.62 20.23
C GLU A 370 12.85 -0.58 20.75
N ASN A 371 14.13 -0.82 20.57
CA ASN A 371 15.19 0.15 20.84
C ASN A 371 15.94 0.49 19.56
N LYS A 372 16.16 1.78 19.38
CA LYS A 372 17.04 2.32 18.35
C LYS A 372 18.24 2.97 19.01
N PHE A 373 19.42 2.42 18.70
CA PHE A 373 20.71 2.86 19.21
C PHE A 373 21.48 3.58 18.12
N SER A 374 21.80 4.84 18.30
CA SER A 374 22.79 5.57 17.52
C SER A 374 24.13 5.52 18.27
N LEU A 375 24.88 4.44 18.13
CA LEU A 375 26.11 4.18 18.88
C LEU A 375 27.19 5.22 18.54
N SER A 376 27.23 5.65 17.29
CA SER A 376 28.09 6.72 16.80
C SER A 376 27.47 7.37 15.56
N SER A 377 28.12 8.35 14.96
CA SER A 377 27.71 8.90 13.65
C SER A 377 27.71 7.85 12.52
N LYS A 378 28.42 6.74 12.72
CA LYS A 378 28.55 5.66 11.73
C LYS A 378 27.59 4.51 11.96
N TRP A 379 27.32 4.13 13.22
CA TRP A 379 26.57 2.93 13.55
C TRP A 379 25.19 3.25 14.12
N ASN A 380 24.17 2.72 13.46
CA ASN A 380 22.79 2.69 13.96
C ASN A 380 22.33 1.21 14.04
N ILE A 381 21.81 0.83 15.20
CA ILE A 381 21.30 -0.51 15.47
C ILE A 381 19.87 -0.37 15.98
N GLN A 382 18.97 -1.19 15.47
CA GLN A 382 17.58 -1.26 15.91
C GLN A 382 17.22 -2.71 16.24
N ILE A 383 16.72 -2.92 17.44
CA ILE A 383 16.32 -4.24 17.93
C ILE A 383 14.90 -4.12 18.43
N GLY A 384 14.04 -4.99 17.94
CA GLY A 384 12.64 -5.00 18.29
C GLY A 384 12.10 -6.40 18.51
N ILE A 385 11.03 -6.48 19.27
CA ILE A 385 10.26 -7.70 19.51
C ILE A 385 8.78 -7.34 19.53
N ASN A 386 7.98 -8.16 18.89
CA ASN A 386 6.52 -8.11 19.00
C ASN A 386 6.02 -9.49 19.40
N THR A 387 5.09 -9.54 20.33
CA THR A 387 4.46 -10.78 20.79
C THR A 387 2.97 -10.69 20.58
N VAL A 388 2.40 -11.69 19.93
CA VAL A 388 0.96 -11.76 19.64
C VAL A 388 0.38 -12.99 20.32
N ILE A 389 -0.72 -12.79 21.03
CA ILE A 389 -1.60 -13.86 21.54
C ILE A 389 -2.90 -13.76 20.76
N TYR A 390 -3.20 -14.82 20.01
CA TYR A 390 -4.35 -14.92 19.13
C TYR A 390 -5.33 -15.98 19.66
N MET A 391 -6.56 -15.58 19.92
CA MET A 391 -7.57 -16.33 20.66
C MET A 391 -8.88 -16.42 19.88
N PRO A 392 -9.01 -17.38 18.95
CA PRO A 392 -10.27 -17.61 18.27
C PRO A 392 -11.26 -18.27 19.25
N LYS A 393 -12.53 -17.83 19.21
CA LYS A 393 -13.60 -18.43 19.98
C LYS A 393 -13.87 -19.85 19.47
N GLY A 394 -13.83 -20.83 20.37
CA GLY A 394 -14.04 -22.23 20.01
C GLY A 394 -12.88 -22.92 19.28
N GLY A 395 -11.71 -22.30 19.21
CA GLY A 395 -10.51 -22.82 18.55
C GLY A 395 -9.27 -22.81 19.44
N LYS A 396 -8.17 -23.35 18.91
CA LYS A 396 -6.87 -23.35 19.57
C LYS A 396 -6.30 -21.95 19.65
N HIS A 397 -5.77 -21.56 20.81
CA HIS A 397 -5.02 -20.32 21.00
C HIS A 397 -3.61 -20.46 20.42
N TYR A 398 -3.10 -19.39 19.84
CA TYR A 398 -1.76 -19.32 19.27
C TYR A 398 -0.99 -18.15 19.91
N SER A 399 0.27 -18.40 20.22
CA SER A 399 1.22 -17.34 20.59
C SER A 399 2.33 -17.25 19.53
N ASN A 400 2.75 -16.06 19.19
CA ASN A 400 3.80 -15.87 18.19
C ASN A 400 4.74 -14.74 18.59
N LEU A 401 6.03 -15.08 18.66
CA LEU A 401 7.12 -14.16 18.94
C LEU A 401 7.75 -13.71 17.62
N GLN A 402 7.88 -12.40 17.43
CA GLN A 402 8.35 -11.79 16.19
C GLN A 402 9.56 -10.87 16.46
N PRO A 403 10.78 -11.44 16.59
CA PRO A 403 12.01 -10.65 16.72
C PRO A 403 12.35 -9.91 15.43
N ARG A 404 13.00 -8.78 15.59
CA ARG A 404 13.43 -7.90 14.50
C ARG A 404 14.76 -7.26 14.83
N PHE A 405 15.61 -7.19 13.82
CA PHE A 405 16.92 -6.62 13.91
C PHE A 405 17.24 -5.81 12.67
N SER A 406 17.78 -4.61 12.84
CA SER A 406 18.33 -3.79 11.76
C SER A 406 19.64 -3.17 12.23
N MET A 407 20.62 -3.18 11.35
CA MET A 407 21.91 -2.56 11.56
C MET A 407 22.29 -1.77 10.31
N ALA A 408 22.72 -0.53 10.49
CA ALA A 408 23.22 0.30 9.41
C ALA A 408 24.57 0.92 9.76
N TYR A 409 25.50 0.83 8.81
CA TYR A 409 26.81 1.44 8.86
C TYR A 409 26.92 2.55 7.83
N ASN A 410 27.16 3.78 8.28
CA ASN A 410 27.32 4.97 7.44
C ASN A 410 28.79 5.25 7.19
N TRP A 411 29.19 5.29 5.93
CA TRP A 411 30.56 5.60 5.52
C TRP A 411 30.56 6.70 4.45
N GLY A 412 30.72 7.93 4.88
CA GLY A 412 30.66 9.10 4.00
C GLY A 412 29.31 9.22 3.27
N ARG A 413 29.32 8.92 1.97
CA ARG A 413 28.10 8.90 1.14
C ARG A 413 27.45 7.51 1.03
N ASP A 414 28.03 6.53 1.65
CA ASP A 414 27.58 5.14 1.56
C ASP A 414 26.89 4.71 2.86
N VAL A 415 25.86 3.87 2.72
CA VAL A 415 25.19 3.20 3.83
C VAL A 415 25.09 1.74 3.48
N VAL A 416 25.60 0.87 4.35
CA VAL A 416 25.38 -0.57 4.28
C VAL A 416 24.44 -0.96 5.39
N SER A 417 23.42 -1.76 5.12
CA SER A 417 22.44 -2.21 6.11
C SER A 417 22.20 -3.72 6.03
N LEU A 418 21.92 -4.29 7.20
CA LEU A 418 21.45 -5.67 7.36
C LEU A 418 20.12 -5.61 8.13
N ASP A 419 19.07 -6.16 7.56
CA ASP A 419 17.73 -6.24 8.13
C ASP A 419 17.30 -7.70 8.27
N ILE A 420 16.78 -8.08 9.46
CA ILE A 420 16.23 -9.40 9.73
C ILE A 420 14.91 -9.21 10.47
N SER A 421 13.84 -9.82 9.99
CA SER A 421 12.53 -9.67 10.62
C SER A 421 11.74 -10.98 10.52
N ARG A 422 11.13 -11.39 11.62
CA ARG A 422 10.14 -12.46 11.65
C ARG A 422 8.75 -11.87 11.78
N MET A 423 7.81 -12.34 10.94
CA MET A 423 6.43 -11.88 10.86
C MET A 423 5.46 -13.06 10.97
N ALA A 424 4.22 -12.78 11.37
CA ALA A 424 3.14 -13.76 11.40
C ALA A 424 1.84 -13.17 10.88
N GLN A 425 1.04 -13.98 10.19
CA GLN A 425 -0.29 -13.66 9.69
C GLN A 425 -1.31 -14.64 10.24
N PHE A 426 -2.45 -14.13 10.74
CA PHE A 426 -3.44 -14.91 11.46
C PHE A 426 -4.74 -15.12 10.68
N TYR A 427 -4.75 -14.86 9.39
CA TYR A 427 -5.81 -15.28 8.49
C TYR A 427 -5.26 -15.60 7.11
N HIS A 428 -5.96 -16.47 6.41
CA HIS A 428 -5.63 -16.94 5.08
C HIS A 428 -6.54 -16.25 4.07
N TYR A 429 -6.04 -16.12 2.85
CA TYR A 429 -6.72 -15.45 1.78
C TYR A 429 -6.83 -16.44 0.62
N PHE A 430 -8.04 -16.78 0.22
CA PHE A 430 -8.28 -17.69 -0.88
C PHE A 430 -8.94 -16.94 -2.02
N ARG A 431 -8.28 -16.94 -3.18
CA ARG A 431 -8.84 -16.47 -4.44
C ARG A 431 -9.44 -17.66 -5.19
N PHE A 432 -10.70 -17.55 -5.53
CA PHE A 432 -11.29 -18.48 -6.47
C PHE A 432 -10.94 -18.05 -7.89
N TYR A 433 -10.37 -18.99 -8.65
CA TYR A 433 -9.73 -18.75 -9.92
C TYR A 433 -10.62 -18.04 -10.95
N GLY A 434 -10.03 -17.14 -11.69
CA GLY A 434 -10.53 -16.59 -12.94
C GLY A 434 -11.32 -15.31 -12.84
N MET A 435 -11.49 -14.71 -11.65
CA MET A 435 -12.11 -13.41 -11.51
C MET A 435 -11.17 -12.43 -10.84
N ASP A 436 -10.85 -11.35 -11.54
CA ASP A 436 -10.16 -10.18 -10.95
C ASP A 436 -11.13 -9.35 -10.07
N PHE A 437 -12.20 -9.95 -9.57
CA PHE A 437 -13.14 -9.32 -8.66
C PHE A 437 -12.79 -9.66 -7.21
N PRO A 438 -13.16 -8.81 -6.24
CA PRO A 438 -12.89 -9.04 -4.81
C PRO A 438 -13.80 -10.14 -4.24
N THR A 439 -13.79 -11.32 -4.86
CA THR A 439 -14.54 -12.52 -4.43
C THR A 439 -13.77 -13.35 -3.41
N ASP A 440 -12.74 -12.77 -2.82
CA ASP A 440 -11.80 -13.46 -1.97
C ASP A 440 -12.38 -13.81 -0.60
N LEU A 441 -12.14 -15.06 -0.18
CA LEU A 441 -12.44 -15.50 1.18
C LEU A 441 -11.27 -15.19 2.13
N ARG A 442 -11.59 -14.66 3.30
CA ARG A 442 -10.64 -14.41 4.38
C ARG A 442 -10.94 -15.33 5.55
N MET A 443 -10.20 -16.43 5.65
CA MET A 443 -10.40 -17.45 6.66
C MET A 443 -9.47 -17.21 7.86
N PRO A 444 -10.00 -16.94 9.07
CA PRO A 444 -9.17 -16.77 10.26
C PRO A 444 -8.42 -18.04 10.61
N SER A 445 -7.29 -17.90 11.32
CA SER A 445 -6.51 -19.05 11.81
C SER A 445 -7.24 -19.77 12.93
N ILE A 446 -8.10 -20.69 12.54
CA ILE A 446 -8.90 -21.54 13.43
C ILE A 446 -8.91 -22.99 12.90
N ASN A 447 -8.92 -23.98 13.77
CA ASN A 447 -8.93 -25.40 13.43
C ASN A 447 -7.75 -25.80 12.52
N GLN A 448 -8.01 -26.23 11.27
CA GLN A 448 -7.00 -26.63 10.29
C GLN A 448 -6.18 -25.43 9.75
N PHE A 449 -6.69 -24.20 9.86
CA PHE A 449 -6.00 -23.00 9.38
C PHE A 449 -5.00 -22.50 10.42
N LYS A 450 -3.74 -22.96 10.37
CA LYS A 450 -2.69 -22.53 11.31
C LYS A 450 -2.16 -21.13 10.89
N PRO A 451 -1.69 -20.30 11.86
CA PRO A 451 -1.04 -19.03 11.52
C PRO A 451 0.17 -19.24 10.61
N GLN A 452 0.25 -18.44 9.57
CA GLN A 452 1.40 -18.39 8.66
C GLN A 452 2.52 -17.57 9.28
N THR A 453 3.77 -17.89 8.96
CA THR A 453 4.94 -17.11 9.40
C THR A 453 5.88 -16.85 8.25
N SER A 454 6.65 -15.75 8.35
CA SER A 454 7.73 -15.45 7.42
C SER A 454 8.97 -14.95 8.15
N VAL A 455 10.13 -15.22 7.57
CA VAL A 455 11.42 -14.64 7.96
C VAL A 455 11.98 -13.91 6.74
N HIS A 456 12.34 -12.65 6.94
CA HIS A 456 12.97 -11.81 5.93
C HIS A 456 14.38 -11.51 6.34
N THR A 457 15.30 -11.56 5.39
CA THR A 457 16.67 -11.10 5.54
C THR A 457 17.03 -10.27 4.31
N GLU A 458 17.57 -9.09 4.50
CA GLU A 458 18.02 -8.23 3.41
C GLU A 458 19.34 -7.55 3.76
N LEU A 459 20.29 -7.62 2.83
CA LEU A 459 21.55 -6.88 2.86
C LEU A 459 21.47 -5.79 1.79
N GLY A 460 21.62 -4.53 2.18
CA GLY A 460 21.51 -3.37 1.31
C GLY A 460 22.76 -2.49 1.31
N TRP A 461 23.03 -1.87 0.18
CA TRP A 461 24.01 -0.81 0.00
C TRP A 461 23.34 0.36 -0.71
N LYS A 462 23.53 1.56 -0.19
CA LYS A 462 22.99 2.80 -0.75
C LYS A 462 24.11 3.83 -0.86
N HIS A 463 24.26 4.43 -2.02
CA HIS A 463 25.20 5.51 -2.26
C HIS A 463 24.45 6.80 -2.58
N TYR A 464 24.75 7.86 -1.85
CA TYR A 464 24.15 9.18 -2.05
C TYR A 464 24.94 9.98 -3.08
N LEU A 465 24.25 10.41 -4.12
CA LEU A 465 24.73 11.32 -5.16
C LEU A 465 24.30 12.76 -4.83
N ASN A 466 24.93 13.74 -5.47
CA ASN A 466 24.42 15.11 -5.43
C ASN A 466 23.07 15.17 -6.19
N GLY A 467 21.95 15.38 -5.46
CA GLY A 467 20.59 15.39 -6.02
C GLY A 467 20.03 14.00 -6.35
N GLY A 468 20.54 12.93 -5.71
CA GLY A 468 20.02 11.57 -5.95
C GLY A 468 20.68 10.49 -5.11
N TYR A 469 20.42 9.23 -5.50
CA TYR A 469 21.02 8.05 -4.88
C TYR A 469 20.99 6.87 -5.86
N THR A 470 21.83 5.88 -5.59
CA THR A 470 21.70 4.51 -6.11
C THR A 470 21.62 3.54 -4.96
N ASN A 471 20.85 2.48 -5.11
CA ASN A 471 20.68 1.46 -4.09
C ASN A 471 20.76 0.08 -4.75
N ALA A 472 21.44 -0.85 -4.07
CA ALA A 472 21.51 -2.26 -4.43
C ALA A 472 21.23 -3.08 -3.18
N SER A 473 20.37 -4.10 -3.27
CA SER A 473 20.17 -5.02 -2.17
C SER A 473 19.88 -6.43 -2.65
N ILE A 474 20.24 -7.39 -1.82
CA ILE A 474 19.88 -8.80 -1.98
C ILE A 474 18.98 -9.19 -0.82
N TYR A 475 17.95 -9.97 -1.11
CA TYR A 475 17.02 -10.41 -0.09
C TYR A 475 16.75 -11.91 -0.18
N TYR A 476 16.40 -12.48 0.96
CA TYR A 476 15.86 -13.82 1.11
C TYR A 476 14.65 -13.77 2.05
N LYS A 477 13.55 -14.38 1.63
CA LYS A 477 12.31 -14.51 2.40
C LYS A 477 11.86 -15.97 2.41
N GLN A 478 11.63 -16.51 3.61
CA GLN A 478 11.04 -17.82 3.81
C GLN A 478 9.63 -17.65 4.38
N ARG A 479 8.69 -18.45 3.91
CA ARG A 479 7.30 -18.52 4.40
C ARG A 479 7.00 -19.94 4.82
N ASP A 480 6.33 -20.10 5.96
CA ASP A 480 5.91 -21.40 6.50
C ASP A 480 4.40 -21.43 6.72
N LYS A 481 3.82 -22.61 6.58
CA LYS A 481 2.38 -22.88 6.75
C LYS A 481 1.51 -22.09 5.78
N ILE A 482 2.00 -21.86 4.57
CA ILE A 482 1.16 -21.36 3.50
C ILE A 482 0.17 -22.44 3.09
N LEU A 483 -1.04 -22.03 2.68
CA LEU A 483 -2.09 -22.95 2.29
C LEU A 483 -2.37 -22.83 0.78
N PHE A 484 -2.62 -23.95 0.17
CA PHE A 484 -2.96 -24.09 -1.23
C PHE A 484 -4.18 -25.00 -1.37
N VAL A 485 -5.12 -24.61 -2.22
CA VAL A 485 -6.25 -25.48 -2.58
C VAL A 485 -5.81 -26.38 -3.73
N ASN A 486 -5.73 -27.69 -3.48
CA ASN A 486 -5.43 -28.66 -4.55
C ASN A 486 -6.48 -28.54 -5.66
N PRO A 487 -6.07 -28.36 -6.93
CA PRO A 487 -7.01 -28.26 -8.05
C PRO A 487 -7.98 -29.43 -8.22
N GLU A 488 -7.71 -30.60 -7.65
CA GLU A 488 -8.66 -31.71 -7.58
C GLU A 488 -10.00 -31.32 -6.97
N ALA A 489 -10.00 -30.30 -6.07
CA ALA A 489 -11.23 -29.76 -5.49
C ALA A 489 -12.24 -29.26 -6.55
N TYR A 490 -11.78 -28.84 -7.73
CA TYR A 490 -12.67 -28.37 -8.80
C TYR A 490 -13.48 -29.49 -9.48
N TYR A 491 -13.03 -30.73 -9.31
CA TYR A 491 -13.67 -31.90 -9.92
C TYR A 491 -14.40 -32.76 -8.89
N SER A 492 -14.37 -32.36 -7.62
CA SER A 492 -14.99 -33.07 -6.52
C SER A 492 -16.27 -32.38 -6.08
N SER A 493 -17.26 -33.17 -5.70
CA SER A 493 -18.46 -32.71 -4.98
C SER A 493 -18.21 -32.56 -3.48
N GLU A 494 -17.01 -32.93 -3.00
CA GLU A 494 -16.62 -32.78 -1.61
C GLU A 494 -16.29 -31.33 -1.26
N ASN A 495 -16.30 -31.04 0.03
CA ASN A 495 -15.92 -29.76 0.57
C ASN A 495 -14.48 -29.40 0.17
N TRP A 496 -14.29 -28.25 -0.48
CA TRP A 496 -12.98 -27.75 -0.91
C TRP A 496 -11.94 -27.67 0.24
N LYS A 497 -12.36 -27.51 1.48
CA LYS A 497 -11.48 -27.50 2.66
C LYS A 497 -10.75 -28.83 2.87
N ASN A 498 -11.29 -29.94 2.35
CA ASN A 498 -10.64 -31.25 2.40
C ASN A 498 -9.44 -31.35 1.45
N PHE A 499 -9.36 -30.44 0.49
CA PHE A 499 -8.27 -30.35 -0.49
C PHE A 499 -7.20 -29.31 -0.16
N LEU A 500 -7.19 -28.83 1.09
CA LEU A 500 -6.17 -27.87 1.54
C LEU A 500 -4.85 -28.59 1.83
N LEU A 501 -3.79 -28.09 1.23
CA LEU A 501 -2.41 -28.54 1.42
C LEU A 501 -1.61 -27.48 2.16
N GLU A 502 -0.90 -27.90 3.21
CA GLU A 502 0.05 -27.04 3.93
C GLU A 502 1.42 -27.11 3.25
N GLY A 503 2.07 -25.95 3.10
CA GLY A 503 3.33 -25.85 2.39
C GLY A 503 4.27 -24.80 2.96
N ARG A 504 5.38 -24.65 2.23
CA ARG A 504 6.44 -23.67 2.45
C ARG A 504 6.68 -22.87 1.18
N GLY A 505 7.09 -21.62 1.33
CA GLY A 505 7.50 -20.76 0.23
C GLY A 505 8.86 -20.14 0.49
N GLU A 506 9.63 -19.93 -0.53
CA GLU A 506 10.86 -19.17 -0.50
C GLU A 506 10.90 -18.16 -1.64
N SER A 507 11.44 -16.98 -1.37
CA SER A 507 11.63 -15.95 -2.40
C SER A 507 12.98 -15.27 -2.17
N TYR A 508 13.75 -15.06 -3.23
CA TYR A 508 15.03 -14.38 -3.15
C TYR A 508 15.30 -13.57 -4.41
N GLY A 509 16.14 -12.57 -4.29
CA GLY A 509 16.41 -11.72 -5.44
C GLY A 509 17.41 -10.61 -5.20
N LEU A 510 17.71 -9.91 -6.30
CA LEU A 510 18.53 -8.70 -6.37
C LEU A 510 17.61 -7.53 -6.72
N LYS A 511 17.75 -6.44 -5.98
CA LYS A 511 17.03 -5.19 -6.22
C LYS A 511 18.04 -4.08 -6.50
N LEU A 512 17.84 -3.34 -7.57
CA LEU A 512 18.60 -2.15 -7.93
C LEU A 512 17.67 -0.97 -8.09
N SER A 513 18.06 0.19 -7.60
CA SER A 513 17.33 1.43 -7.89
C SER A 513 18.27 2.60 -8.06
N PHE A 514 17.87 3.52 -8.89
CA PHE A 514 18.57 4.74 -9.22
C PHE A 514 17.58 5.90 -9.22
N PHE A 515 17.96 6.99 -8.57
CA PHE A 515 17.27 8.27 -8.66
C PHE A 515 18.29 9.38 -8.84
N LYS A 516 18.06 10.26 -9.80
CA LYS A 516 18.86 11.45 -10.00
C LYS A 516 18.02 12.59 -10.55
N GLY A 517 18.03 13.71 -9.87
CA GLY A 517 17.50 14.98 -10.33
C GLY A 517 18.65 15.88 -10.82
N TRP A 518 18.45 16.45 -12.00
CA TRP A 518 19.21 17.57 -12.55
C TRP A 518 18.27 18.78 -12.64
N GLU A 519 18.79 19.90 -13.08
CA GLU A 519 17.98 21.15 -13.19
C GLU A 519 16.67 20.97 -13.97
N LYS A 520 16.72 20.31 -15.11
CA LYS A 520 15.55 20.11 -15.99
C LYS A 520 15.11 18.66 -16.15
N ILE A 521 15.92 17.70 -15.74
CA ILE A 521 15.66 16.28 -15.94
C ILE A 521 15.65 15.59 -14.59
N SER A 522 14.68 14.71 -14.36
CA SER A 522 14.73 13.72 -13.28
C SER A 522 14.56 12.32 -13.85
N VAL A 523 15.38 11.40 -13.37
CA VAL A 523 15.35 10.00 -13.76
C VAL A 523 15.19 9.16 -12.52
N GLN A 524 14.21 8.27 -12.54
CA GLN A 524 14.00 7.25 -11.54
C GLN A 524 13.90 5.89 -12.25
N ALA A 525 14.64 4.92 -11.77
CA ALA A 525 14.64 3.57 -12.34
C ALA A 525 14.78 2.53 -11.24
N ALA A 526 14.11 1.40 -11.40
CA ALA A 526 14.22 0.25 -10.53
C ALA A 526 14.26 -1.03 -11.36
N TYR A 527 15.14 -1.94 -10.98
CA TYR A 527 15.23 -3.27 -11.53
C TYR A 527 15.18 -4.29 -10.39
N THR A 528 14.42 -5.35 -10.60
CA THR A 528 14.36 -6.49 -9.68
C THR A 528 14.54 -7.76 -10.46
N TRP A 529 15.53 -8.56 -10.07
CA TRP A 529 15.59 -9.97 -10.39
C TRP A 529 15.13 -10.77 -9.19
N SER A 530 14.19 -11.68 -9.37
CA SER A 530 13.66 -12.47 -8.27
C SER A 530 13.26 -13.86 -8.69
N LYS A 531 13.28 -14.80 -7.74
CA LYS A 531 12.72 -16.14 -7.87
C LYS A 531 11.86 -16.43 -6.65
N SER A 532 10.65 -16.92 -6.89
CA SER A 532 9.70 -17.27 -5.84
C SER A 532 9.18 -18.69 -6.07
N LEU A 533 9.39 -19.56 -5.10
CA LEU A 533 9.09 -20.99 -5.16
C LEU A 533 8.18 -21.39 -3.99
N GLU A 534 7.36 -22.40 -4.21
CA GLU A 534 6.49 -22.97 -3.19
C GLU A 534 6.53 -24.49 -3.28
N SER A 535 6.38 -25.16 -2.14
CA SER A 535 6.26 -26.61 -2.06
C SER A 535 5.16 -26.99 -1.10
N TYR A 536 4.34 -27.97 -1.45
CA TYR A 536 3.18 -28.38 -0.69
C TYR A 536 3.23 -29.89 -0.39
N THR A 537 2.96 -30.26 0.86
CA THR A 537 2.90 -31.64 1.29
C THR A 537 1.76 -32.35 0.54
N GLY A 538 2.09 -33.48 -0.09
CA GLY A 538 1.08 -34.25 -0.86
C GLY A 538 0.89 -33.79 -2.31
N PHE A 539 1.48 -32.68 -2.72
CA PHE A 539 1.42 -32.18 -4.11
C PHE A 539 2.77 -32.33 -4.79
N ARG A 540 2.83 -32.91 -5.99
CA ARG A 540 4.06 -33.14 -6.78
C ARG A 540 5.23 -33.71 -5.96
N LYS A 541 4.94 -34.64 -5.04
CA LYS A 541 5.94 -35.25 -4.13
C LYS A 541 6.74 -34.23 -3.33
N GLY A 542 6.16 -33.02 -3.07
CA GLY A 542 6.84 -31.94 -2.35
C GLY A 542 7.91 -31.19 -3.14
N HIS A 543 7.98 -31.37 -4.46
CA HIS A 543 8.92 -30.62 -5.31
C HIS A 543 8.52 -29.13 -5.37
N ASN A 544 9.53 -28.26 -5.46
CA ASN A 544 9.34 -26.83 -5.62
C ASN A 544 8.65 -26.50 -6.95
N ILE A 545 7.60 -25.71 -6.86
CA ILE A 545 6.89 -25.13 -8.00
C ILE A 545 7.05 -23.61 -7.99
N PRO A 546 7.06 -22.93 -9.14
CA PRO A 546 7.02 -21.46 -9.14
C PRO A 546 5.76 -20.95 -8.48
N SER A 547 5.90 -19.96 -7.59
CA SER A 547 4.76 -19.22 -7.02
C SER A 547 3.96 -18.50 -8.12
N LEU A 548 2.66 -18.29 -7.90
CA LEU A 548 1.82 -17.46 -8.77
C LEU A 548 2.34 -16.02 -8.90
N TYR A 549 3.12 -15.57 -7.92
CA TYR A 549 3.73 -14.24 -7.87
C TYR A 549 5.17 -14.22 -8.37
N ASP A 550 5.65 -15.32 -8.95
CA ASP A 550 6.99 -15.41 -9.49
C ASP A 550 7.11 -14.69 -10.84
N ILE A 551 7.72 -13.52 -10.83
CA ILE A 551 8.06 -12.71 -12.01
C ILE A 551 9.56 -12.44 -11.98
N PRO A 552 10.37 -13.23 -12.74
CA PRO A 552 11.83 -13.22 -12.62
C PRO A 552 12.49 -11.86 -12.89
N HIS A 553 12.01 -11.09 -13.82
CA HIS A 553 12.60 -9.82 -14.20
C HIS A 553 11.53 -8.71 -14.24
N VAL A 554 11.77 -7.63 -13.51
CA VAL A 554 10.91 -6.43 -13.52
C VAL A 554 11.81 -5.20 -13.64
N PHE A 555 11.54 -4.36 -14.62
CA PHE A 555 12.18 -3.06 -14.79
C PHE A 555 11.11 -1.97 -14.90
N ASN A 556 11.23 -0.96 -14.08
CA ASN A 556 10.38 0.21 -14.10
C ASN A 556 11.23 1.47 -14.16
N SER A 557 10.84 2.43 -14.97
CA SER A 557 11.49 3.74 -14.98
C SER A 557 10.51 4.88 -15.23
N THR A 558 10.86 6.06 -14.75
CA THR A 558 10.20 7.31 -15.06
C THR A 558 11.27 8.36 -15.38
N ILE A 559 11.13 9.01 -16.51
CA ILE A 559 11.96 10.14 -16.92
C ILE A 559 11.04 11.34 -17.06
N SER A 560 11.34 12.42 -16.37
CA SER A 560 10.60 13.67 -16.46
C SER A 560 11.51 14.78 -16.93
N TYR A 561 11.03 15.57 -17.91
CA TYR A 561 11.73 16.72 -18.48
C TYR A 561 10.91 17.99 -18.28
N ARG A 562 11.46 18.96 -17.58
CA ARG A 562 10.88 20.27 -17.39
C ARG A 562 11.08 21.13 -18.64
N LEU A 563 10.00 21.34 -19.38
CA LEU A 563 10.01 22.19 -20.57
C LEU A 563 10.12 23.67 -20.19
N THR A 564 9.28 24.09 -19.24
CA THR A 564 9.25 25.45 -18.68
C THR A 564 9.03 25.36 -17.17
N GLU A 565 9.02 26.47 -16.44
CA GLU A 565 8.64 26.50 -15.03
C GLU A 565 7.19 26.02 -14.80
N ALA A 566 6.36 26.14 -15.82
CA ALA A 566 4.94 25.79 -15.77
C ALA A 566 4.62 24.43 -16.37
N SER A 567 5.54 23.78 -17.08
CA SER A 567 5.20 22.59 -17.84
C SER A 567 6.30 21.53 -17.85
N ALA A 568 5.88 20.27 -17.88
CA ALA A 568 6.77 19.13 -17.95
C ALA A 568 6.21 17.99 -18.79
N PHE A 569 7.09 17.25 -19.38
CA PHE A 569 6.85 16.03 -20.13
C PHE A 569 7.43 14.84 -19.37
N SER A 570 6.74 13.70 -19.36
CA SER A 570 7.20 12.49 -18.66
C SER A 570 7.00 11.25 -19.52
N ILE A 571 7.94 10.33 -19.38
CA ILE A 571 7.90 9.00 -20.00
C ILE A 571 8.03 7.97 -18.89
N GLY A 572 7.12 7.02 -18.86
CA GLY A 572 7.17 5.85 -17.97
C GLY A 572 7.38 4.58 -18.77
N THR A 573 8.20 3.69 -18.22
CA THR A 573 8.46 2.38 -18.82
C THR A 573 8.25 1.30 -17.79
N GLN A 574 7.54 0.24 -18.16
CA GLN A 574 7.39 -0.98 -17.36
C GLN A 574 7.69 -2.17 -18.27
N LEU A 575 8.64 -2.98 -17.85
CA LEU A 575 9.03 -4.21 -18.56
C LEU A 575 9.06 -5.34 -17.53
N HIS A 576 8.42 -6.46 -17.83
CA HIS A 576 8.51 -7.61 -16.96
C HIS A 576 8.40 -8.94 -17.71
N SER A 577 9.07 -9.96 -17.20
CA SER A 577 8.86 -11.34 -17.65
C SER A 577 7.46 -11.83 -17.28
N GLY A 578 6.98 -12.82 -18.01
CA GLY A 578 5.65 -13.37 -17.77
C GLY A 578 5.54 -14.05 -16.41
N ARG A 579 4.41 -13.82 -15.74
CA ARG A 579 4.02 -14.58 -14.55
C ARG A 579 3.62 -16.01 -14.91
N VAL A 580 3.57 -16.88 -13.93
CA VAL A 580 3.12 -18.26 -14.09
C VAL A 580 1.63 -18.30 -14.42
N ILE A 581 1.27 -19.18 -15.34
CA ILE A 581 -0.15 -19.49 -15.70
C ILE A 581 -0.54 -20.75 -14.94
N VAL A 582 -1.70 -20.68 -14.25
CA VAL A 582 -2.35 -21.89 -13.74
C VAL A 582 -3.29 -22.42 -14.82
N ASN A 583 -2.90 -23.48 -15.46
CA ASN A 583 -3.72 -24.12 -16.47
C ASN A 583 -4.60 -25.18 -15.79
N ILE A 584 -5.86 -24.85 -15.48
CA ILE A 584 -6.82 -25.81 -14.97
C ILE A 584 -7.41 -26.54 -16.17
N PRO A 585 -7.16 -27.83 -16.37
CA PRO A 585 -7.69 -28.57 -17.50
C PRO A 585 -9.20 -28.75 -17.40
N LYS A 586 -9.83 -29.10 -18.51
CA LYS A 586 -11.29 -29.40 -18.58
C LYS A 586 -11.67 -30.74 -17.96
N GLU A 587 -10.71 -31.65 -17.87
CA GLU A 587 -10.90 -33.02 -17.36
C GLU A 587 -9.88 -33.26 -16.22
N PRO A 588 -10.18 -34.18 -15.28
CA PRO A 588 -9.25 -34.56 -14.25
C PRO A 588 -7.89 -34.97 -14.86
N LEU A 589 -6.81 -34.34 -14.39
CA LEU A 589 -5.49 -34.50 -14.98
C LEU A 589 -4.94 -35.89 -14.85
N ALA A 590 -4.44 -36.44 -15.97
CA ALA A 590 -3.55 -37.60 -15.94
C ALA A 590 -2.22 -37.28 -15.25
N SER A 591 -1.76 -36.01 -15.23
CA SER A 591 -0.63 -35.56 -14.40
C SER A 591 -0.81 -34.10 -13.98
N MET A 592 -0.65 -33.81 -12.71
CA MET A 592 -0.61 -32.45 -12.14
C MET A 592 0.69 -31.68 -12.55
N ASP A 593 1.59 -32.32 -13.26
CA ASP A 593 2.91 -31.76 -13.63
C ASP A 593 2.81 -30.58 -14.61
N GLU A 594 1.73 -30.50 -15.39
CA GLU A 594 1.54 -29.47 -16.41
C GLU A 594 0.91 -28.17 -15.90
N LEU A 595 0.37 -28.14 -14.66
CA LEU A 595 -0.38 -26.99 -14.13
C LEU A 595 0.44 -25.69 -14.03
N TYR A 596 1.76 -25.78 -13.79
CA TYR A 596 2.62 -24.64 -13.48
C TYR A 596 3.80 -24.50 -14.45
N THR A 597 3.74 -25.07 -15.65
CA THR A 597 4.86 -25.11 -16.60
C THR A 597 4.87 -23.92 -17.55
N LYS A 598 3.75 -23.26 -17.75
CA LYS A 598 3.61 -22.17 -18.70
C LYS A 598 3.69 -20.80 -18.04
N ARG A 599 4.24 -19.84 -18.77
CA ARG A 599 4.27 -18.43 -18.39
C ARG A 599 3.63 -17.57 -19.46
N TYR A 600 3.04 -16.46 -19.05
CA TYR A 600 2.63 -15.41 -19.98
C TYR A 600 3.83 -14.87 -20.74
N PRO A 601 3.64 -14.33 -21.94
CA PRO A 601 4.70 -13.65 -22.67
C PRO A 601 5.31 -12.50 -21.90
N PHE A 602 6.50 -12.07 -22.31
CA PHE A 602 7.12 -10.83 -21.84
C PHE A 602 6.18 -9.64 -22.06
N SER A 603 6.00 -8.83 -21.02
CA SER A 603 5.12 -7.67 -21.03
C SER A 603 5.93 -6.38 -21.03
N TYR A 604 5.50 -5.44 -21.85
CA TYR A 604 6.06 -4.09 -21.88
C TYR A 604 4.92 -3.05 -21.89
N LYS A 605 5.19 -1.92 -21.29
CA LYS A 605 4.27 -0.77 -21.24
C LYS A 605 5.07 0.51 -21.31
N PHE A 606 4.67 1.41 -22.21
CA PHE A 606 5.25 2.74 -22.34
C PHE A 606 4.15 3.78 -22.19
N ASP A 607 4.32 4.64 -21.21
CA ASP A 607 3.39 5.71 -20.87
C ASP A 607 4.03 7.04 -21.19
N ILE A 608 3.26 7.99 -21.74
CA ILE A 608 3.69 9.36 -21.93
C ILE A 608 2.69 10.31 -21.26
N GLY A 609 3.20 11.39 -20.70
CA GLY A 609 2.38 12.38 -20.02
C GLY A 609 2.92 13.80 -20.14
N TYR A 610 2.01 14.74 -20.16
CA TYR A 610 2.28 16.16 -20.12
C TYR A 610 1.51 16.79 -18.96
N THR A 611 2.16 17.64 -18.19
CA THR A 611 1.54 18.40 -17.11
C THR A 611 1.81 19.89 -17.32
N TYR A 612 0.77 20.69 -17.16
CA TYR A 612 0.84 22.14 -17.16
C TYR A 612 0.24 22.71 -15.89
N VAL A 613 0.92 23.64 -15.25
CA VAL A 613 0.47 24.29 -14.01
C VAL A 613 0.48 25.79 -14.18
N LYS A 614 -0.65 26.42 -13.91
CA LYS A 614 -0.80 27.88 -13.95
C LYS A 614 -1.20 28.38 -12.56
N TYR A 615 -0.41 29.29 -12.05
CA TYR A 615 -0.73 30.05 -10.86
C TYR A 615 -1.41 31.37 -11.24
N PHE A 616 -2.37 31.78 -10.45
CA PHE A 616 -3.03 33.06 -10.54
C PHE A 616 -2.64 33.90 -9.31
N PRO A 617 -1.58 34.75 -9.41
CA PRO A 617 -1.01 35.41 -8.22
C PRO A 617 -1.99 36.29 -7.46
N ARG A 618 -2.95 36.92 -8.15
CA ARG A 618 -3.94 37.83 -7.54
C ARG A 618 -4.95 37.09 -6.66
N SER A 619 -5.37 35.90 -7.04
CA SER A 619 -6.37 35.09 -6.32
C SER A 619 -5.75 34.00 -5.45
N GLY A 620 -4.46 33.68 -5.66
CA GLY A 620 -3.80 32.54 -5.02
C GLY A 620 -4.24 31.18 -5.59
N ASN A 621 -5.04 31.19 -6.65
CA ASN A 621 -5.56 29.97 -7.26
C ASN A 621 -4.50 29.24 -8.10
N LYS A 622 -4.67 27.94 -8.25
CA LYS A 622 -3.81 27.08 -9.07
C LYS A 622 -4.65 26.20 -9.99
N LEU A 623 -4.33 26.20 -11.27
CA LEU A 623 -4.85 25.26 -12.26
C LEU A 623 -3.75 24.27 -12.62
N THR A 624 -4.05 22.96 -12.55
CA THR A 624 -3.18 21.91 -13.08
C THR A 624 -3.93 21.15 -14.16
N LEU A 625 -3.33 21.06 -15.35
CA LEU A 625 -3.81 20.24 -16.46
C LEU A 625 -2.87 19.06 -16.64
N ARG A 626 -3.42 17.88 -16.86
CA ARG A 626 -2.69 16.66 -17.18
C ARG A 626 -3.28 16.00 -18.40
N LEU A 627 -2.43 15.57 -19.29
CA LEU A 627 -2.80 14.84 -20.50
C LEU A 627 -1.75 13.76 -20.74
N GLY A 628 -2.16 12.62 -21.26
CA GLY A 628 -1.20 11.59 -21.61
C GLY A 628 -1.87 10.36 -22.22
N ILE A 629 -1.04 9.38 -22.46
CA ILE A 629 -1.44 8.09 -23.04
C ILE A 629 -0.74 7.00 -22.25
N HIS A 630 -1.54 6.08 -21.71
CA HIS A 630 -1.03 4.83 -21.16
C HIS A 630 -0.87 3.82 -22.26
N ASN A 631 0.26 3.08 -22.20
CA ASN A 631 0.61 2.01 -23.12
C ASN A 631 0.49 2.42 -24.60
N ILE A 632 1.25 3.44 -24.99
CA ILE A 632 1.22 4.02 -26.35
C ILE A 632 1.44 3.00 -27.48
N LEU A 633 2.13 1.88 -27.20
CA LEU A 633 2.39 0.84 -28.19
C LEU A 633 1.25 -0.15 -28.34
N GLY A 634 0.28 -0.15 -27.42
CA GLY A 634 -0.81 -1.10 -27.38
C GLY A 634 -0.28 -2.55 -27.39
N ASN A 635 -0.31 -3.26 -26.30
CA ASN A 635 0.06 -4.68 -26.28
C ASN A 635 -1.14 -5.50 -25.77
N PRO A 636 -2.01 -5.95 -26.66
CA PRO A 636 -3.14 -6.79 -26.28
C PRO A 636 -2.62 -8.16 -25.89
N ILE A 637 -2.27 -8.36 -24.62
CA ILE A 637 -2.05 -9.72 -24.11
C ILE A 637 -3.43 -10.30 -23.89
N LYS A 638 -3.84 -11.22 -24.73
CA LYS A 638 -5.03 -12.04 -24.54
C LYS A 638 -4.72 -13.03 -23.42
N GLU A 639 -5.20 -12.78 -22.22
CA GLU A 639 -5.20 -13.77 -21.15
C GLU A 639 -6.45 -14.66 -21.31
N GLU A 640 -6.25 -15.94 -21.60
CA GLU A 640 -7.24 -16.96 -21.33
C GLU A 640 -7.16 -17.30 -19.84
N ILE A 641 -8.03 -16.71 -19.03
CA ILE A 641 -8.03 -16.93 -17.57
C ILE A 641 -8.60 -18.29 -17.21
N SER A 642 -9.48 -18.81 -18.01
CA SER A 642 -9.93 -20.21 -17.98
C SER A 642 -10.62 -20.54 -19.30
N ASN A 643 -10.89 -21.83 -19.53
CA ASN A 643 -11.71 -22.26 -20.67
C ASN A 643 -13.17 -21.73 -20.63
N PHE A 644 -13.56 -21.04 -19.55
CA PHE A 644 -14.89 -20.50 -19.34
C PHE A 644 -15.03 -19.01 -19.65
N TYR A 645 -13.92 -18.21 -19.54
CA TYR A 645 -13.97 -16.77 -19.76
C TYR A 645 -12.72 -16.28 -20.48
N LYS A 646 -12.87 -15.84 -21.70
CA LYS A 646 -11.85 -15.03 -22.40
C LYS A 646 -12.00 -13.59 -21.94
N VAL A 647 -11.24 -13.19 -20.92
CA VAL A 647 -11.12 -11.79 -20.58
C VAL A 647 -10.00 -11.20 -21.41
N ASN A 648 -10.35 -10.26 -22.27
CA ASN A 648 -9.40 -9.48 -23.02
C ASN A 648 -8.77 -8.46 -22.03
N LEU A 649 -7.75 -8.88 -21.30
CA LEU A 649 -6.96 -8.02 -20.40
C LEU A 649 -5.91 -7.22 -21.19
N GLY A 650 -6.12 -7.04 -22.49
CA GLY A 650 -5.27 -6.20 -23.30
C GLY A 650 -5.21 -4.80 -22.70
N GLN A 651 -4.01 -4.35 -22.34
CA GLN A 651 -3.79 -2.94 -22.09
C GLN A 651 -3.73 -2.24 -23.44
N ASP A 652 -4.88 -1.84 -23.93
CA ASP A 652 -4.99 -0.99 -25.11
C ASP A 652 -4.33 0.35 -24.81
N CYS A 653 -4.03 1.08 -25.86
CA CYS A 653 -3.64 2.49 -25.78
C CYS A 653 -4.78 3.28 -25.15
N ILE A 654 -4.62 3.73 -23.90
CA ILE A 654 -5.66 4.43 -23.14
C ILE A 654 -5.25 5.88 -22.94
N PRO A 655 -5.94 6.84 -23.58
CA PRO A 655 -5.73 8.24 -23.27
C PRO A 655 -6.19 8.55 -21.84
N TYR A 656 -5.49 9.41 -21.15
CA TYR A 656 -5.90 9.95 -19.86
C TYR A 656 -5.78 11.46 -19.84
N GLY A 657 -6.59 12.09 -19.03
CA GLY A 657 -6.54 13.52 -18.84
C GLY A 657 -7.28 13.96 -17.60
N GLY A 658 -6.87 15.09 -17.07
CA GLY A 658 -7.52 15.63 -15.90
C GLY A 658 -7.17 17.09 -15.62
N ILE A 659 -8.05 17.70 -14.85
CA ILE A 659 -7.97 19.11 -14.43
C ILE A 659 -8.07 19.15 -12.92
N ILE A 660 -7.17 19.88 -12.26
CA ILE A 660 -7.26 20.19 -10.84
C ILE A 660 -7.28 21.70 -10.67
N LEU A 661 -8.33 22.19 -10.01
CA LEU A 661 -8.48 23.57 -9.57
C LEU A 661 -8.25 23.62 -8.06
N SER A 662 -7.38 24.51 -7.60
CA SER A 662 -7.17 24.76 -6.15
C SER A 662 -7.37 26.24 -5.86
N PHE A 663 -8.11 26.54 -4.77
CA PHE A 663 -8.53 27.87 -4.39
C PHE A 663 -8.09 28.23 -2.97
#